data_cf3a63c4d07fa8c7f831ec57e2922604
#
_entry.id   cf3a63c4d07fa8c7f831ec57e2922604
#
_cell.length_a   1.000
_cell.length_b   1.000
_cell.length_c   1.000
_cell.angle_alpha   90.00
_cell.angle_beta   90.00
_cell.angle_gamma   90.00
#
_symmetry.space_group_name_H-M   'P 1'
#
loop_
_entity.id
_entity.type
_entity.pdbx_description
1 polymer ?
#
loop_
_entity_poly.entity_id
_entity_poly.type
_entity_poly.pdbx_seq_one_letter_code
_entity_poly.pdbx_strand_id
1 'polypeptide(L)'
;MKKIFVLLFCLAINAVAQSPASAPQSARGLPPIIDRDLFFGNPEIAAAQLSPDGKYISFLKPWKDTRNIYVKGVDEPFSAARLLTIEAKRPIAAYFWTRDGKYILYVKDNDGDENFNIYAVAPDAKPAPGAEAPPSRDLTGLKGVRVEIFDLPKNNPDVIYMGLNDRDKSWHDLFKLTISTGEKTLVRKNTDRITGWVFDLAGNLRMATRSAETGDTEFLRVDPVKFSKIYSCNVFESCGPLQFKPGNQRIYVQTNKDANLVSLALLDPQTGKTETVESDLLGKVDFGGALFSEATDELVETWYIAARAKTYYKEKAFGDDVHWIERKFQYPKNEVMVVSRTRDERLWLVNIVSDTEPGQTFLFNRKTHTLTPQFKIREKLQREYLAEMKPITYKSSEDLEIPAYLVLPKGVSPKNLPTLMLPHGGPWGRDDWGYNTLAQFFANRGYAVLMPNFRGSTGYGKKFLDAGNQEWGGKMQNDITWGVKYLVSEGITDPKRVGILGGSYGGYATLAGVTFTPDLYSAAVDIVGPSNLMTLLDAIPPYWESIRKLLYARMGDPNTPEGKAWLLERSPLTHAERIRTPLLVAQGANDPRVNRREAEQIVIALRDRGFPVEYLLAPDEGHGFARPVNNLALFMASEKFLGEHLGGRYQEGGSPEAAKRLAEITVDPKTVVLAKKIDPNSVGLPKPAVDLVPGTYKYKATIAAGGQQIPLTISTTIQEENGAWSAVDKTEGPMGEGFDSAVIEKGTLVTRKREVKQGPVSIKLEFADTKATGTFSMNGQDKPISVDLGGPLFASAAGAVQSIGCLPLAEGYTTNFRNFDPQSQKEKLMALKVLDIESIIVPAGTFDSYKVELTSGDGSSDKQTIWIAKESHKPLKVDAVLASMGGATLTMELVQ
;
A
#
# COMPACT_ATOMS: atom_id res chain seq x y z
N MET A 1 87.02 13.43 -33.01
CA MET A 1 87.04 12.01 -33.27
C MET A 1 86.57 11.30 -32.00
N LYS A 2 85.75 10.28 -32.12
CA LYS A 2 85.20 9.36 -31.18
C LYS A 2 83.90 9.85 -30.51
N LYS A 3 82.75 9.25 -31.09
CA LYS A 3 81.39 9.24 -30.59
C LYS A 3 81.31 8.25 -29.45
N ILE A 4 80.65 8.59 -28.36
CA ILE A 4 80.23 7.70 -27.32
C ILE A 4 78.74 7.58 -27.43
N PHE A 5 78.28 6.30 -27.62
CA PHE A 5 76.89 5.90 -27.57
C PHE A 5 76.49 5.67 -26.11
N VAL A 6 75.40 6.33 -25.63
CA VAL A 6 74.73 5.96 -24.37
C VAL A 6 73.45 5.21 -24.72
N LEU A 7 73.39 3.94 -24.30
CA LEU A 7 72.21 3.09 -24.33
C LEU A 7 71.24 3.50 -23.20
N LEU A 8 70.07 3.99 -23.56
CA LEU A 8 68.92 4.12 -22.60
C LEU A 8 68.08 2.86 -22.71
N PHE A 9 68.01 2.11 -21.59
CA PHE A 9 67.04 1.02 -21.42
C PHE A 9 65.69 1.61 -21.11
N CYS A 10 64.73 1.53 -22.06
CA CYS A 10 63.30 1.77 -21.82
C CYS A 10 62.66 0.52 -21.25
N LEU A 11 62.32 0.53 -19.97
CA LEU A 11 61.36 -0.40 -19.35
C LEU A 11 59.99 -0.07 -19.89
N ALA A 12 59.45 -0.95 -20.76
CA ALA A 12 58.07 -0.91 -21.19
C ALA A 12 57.22 -1.44 -20.07
N ILE A 13 56.51 -0.57 -19.37
CA ILE A 13 55.40 -0.90 -18.49
C ILE A 13 54.19 -1.18 -19.41
N ASN A 14 53.84 -2.47 -19.52
CA ASN A 14 52.58 -2.84 -20.11
C ASN A 14 51.45 -2.38 -19.25
N ALA A 15 50.92 -1.18 -19.48
CA ALA A 15 49.63 -0.76 -19.04
C ALA A 15 48.61 -1.52 -19.91
N VAL A 16 47.92 -2.50 -19.31
CA VAL A 16 46.72 -3.06 -19.88
C VAL A 16 45.68 -1.92 -19.90
N ALA A 17 45.55 -1.30 -21.07
CA ALA A 17 44.44 -0.39 -21.30
C ALA A 17 43.16 -1.18 -21.21
N GLN A 18 42.41 -1.03 -20.11
CA GLN A 18 40.99 -1.36 -20.10
C GLN A 18 40.37 -0.54 -21.23
N SER A 19 39.83 -1.25 -22.20
CA SER A 19 39.03 -0.63 -23.24
C SER A 19 37.91 0.15 -22.56
N PRO A 20 37.72 1.45 -22.88
CA PRO A 20 36.53 2.14 -22.39
C PRO A 20 35.32 1.36 -22.83
N ALA A 21 34.42 1.07 -21.89
CA ALA A 21 33.10 0.51 -22.18
C ALA A 21 32.55 1.29 -23.40
N SER A 22 32.18 0.55 -24.44
CA SER A 22 31.63 1.14 -25.66
C SER A 22 30.52 2.11 -25.28
N ALA A 23 30.71 3.39 -25.63
CA ALA A 23 29.66 4.38 -25.49
C ALA A 23 28.36 3.82 -26.10
N PRO A 24 27.20 4.00 -25.45
CA PRO A 24 25.95 3.46 -25.94
C PRO A 24 25.76 3.87 -27.39
N GLN A 25 25.50 2.89 -28.26
CA GLN A 25 25.24 3.13 -29.67
C GLN A 25 24.24 4.28 -29.79
N SER A 26 24.62 5.38 -30.41
CA SER A 26 23.77 6.53 -30.63
C SER A 26 22.41 6.10 -31.10
N ALA A 27 21.37 6.45 -30.35
CA ALA A 27 19.96 6.11 -30.62
C ALA A 27 19.44 6.91 -31.84
N ARG A 28 20.03 6.65 -33.01
CA ARG A 28 19.56 7.20 -34.30
C ARG A 28 18.16 6.67 -34.55
N GLY A 29 17.15 7.55 -34.46
CA GLY A 29 15.75 7.22 -34.73
C GLY A 29 14.81 7.23 -33.53
N LEU A 30 15.29 7.09 -32.30
CA LEU A 30 14.44 7.23 -31.11
C LEU A 30 13.94 8.69 -30.98
N PRO A 31 12.66 8.91 -30.58
CA PRO A 31 12.16 10.25 -30.30
C PRO A 31 12.93 10.89 -29.14
N PRO A 32 12.84 12.22 -28.92
CA PRO A 32 13.41 12.84 -27.73
C PRO A 32 13.04 12.13 -26.44
N ILE A 33 13.89 12.17 -25.43
CA ILE A 33 13.53 11.70 -24.08
C ILE A 33 12.41 12.60 -23.56
N ILE A 34 11.29 12.00 -23.23
CA ILE A 34 10.19 12.67 -22.54
C ILE A 34 10.58 12.82 -21.08
N ASP A 35 10.38 14.00 -20.52
CA ASP A 35 10.67 14.27 -19.12
C ASP A 35 9.93 13.28 -18.20
N ARG A 36 10.66 12.72 -17.23
CA ARG A 36 10.15 11.79 -16.22
C ARG A 36 8.93 12.36 -15.49
N ASP A 37 8.95 13.66 -15.20
CA ASP A 37 7.86 14.34 -14.50
C ASP A 37 6.54 14.27 -15.27
N LEU A 38 6.58 14.19 -16.61
CA LEU A 38 5.39 14.03 -17.44
C LEU A 38 4.77 12.63 -17.36
N PHE A 39 5.52 11.63 -16.89
CA PHE A 39 5.02 10.28 -16.64
C PHE A 39 4.58 10.06 -15.17
N PHE A 40 5.39 10.50 -14.22
CA PHE A 40 5.26 10.13 -12.80
C PHE A 40 4.89 11.29 -11.87
N GLY A 41 5.06 12.52 -12.33
CA GLY A 41 4.55 13.69 -11.62
C GLY A 41 3.02 13.75 -11.61
N ASN A 42 2.46 14.69 -10.89
CA ASN A 42 1.02 14.90 -10.85
C ASN A 42 0.49 15.32 -12.24
N PRO A 43 -0.64 14.74 -12.70
CA PRO A 43 -1.38 15.34 -13.80
C PRO A 43 -1.96 16.69 -13.37
N GLU A 44 -2.11 17.60 -14.35
CA GLU A 44 -2.66 18.93 -14.11
C GLU A 44 -4.11 18.86 -13.58
N ILE A 45 -4.91 17.94 -14.13
CA ILE A 45 -6.28 17.64 -13.73
C ILE A 45 -6.48 16.13 -13.88
N ALA A 46 -7.19 15.53 -12.93
CA ALA A 46 -7.55 14.12 -12.96
C ALA A 46 -8.88 13.85 -12.25
N ALA A 47 -9.46 12.67 -12.50
CA ALA A 47 -10.59 12.10 -11.80
C ALA A 47 -11.80 13.07 -11.70
N ALA A 48 -12.13 13.76 -12.77
CA ALA A 48 -13.27 14.69 -12.78
C ALA A 48 -14.61 13.95 -12.65
N GLN A 49 -15.53 14.56 -11.87
CA GLN A 49 -16.90 14.06 -11.65
C GLN A 49 -17.90 15.19 -11.75
N LEU A 50 -19.06 14.89 -12.32
CA LEU A 50 -20.26 15.75 -12.27
C LEU A 50 -20.94 15.62 -10.90
N SER A 51 -21.44 16.75 -10.37
CA SER A 51 -22.41 16.66 -9.29
C SER A 51 -23.71 16.00 -9.79
N PRO A 52 -24.46 15.27 -8.94
CA PRO A 52 -25.68 14.58 -9.34
C PRO A 52 -26.73 15.48 -9.98
N ASP A 53 -26.78 16.77 -9.61
CA ASP A 53 -27.70 17.78 -10.15
C ASP A 53 -27.15 18.52 -11.38
N GLY A 54 -25.89 18.24 -11.77
CA GLY A 54 -25.25 18.85 -12.94
C GLY A 54 -24.79 20.30 -12.76
N LYS A 55 -24.77 20.83 -11.52
CA LYS A 55 -24.33 22.20 -11.26
C LYS A 55 -22.81 22.37 -11.25
N TYR A 56 -22.10 21.32 -10.80
CA TYR A 56 -20.65 21.38 -10.56
C TYR A 56 -19.90 20.28 -11.30
N ILE A 57 -18.63 20.59 -11.58
CA ILE A 57 -17.58 19.60 -11.88
C ILE A 57 -16.56 19.67 -10.76
N SER A 58 -16.34 18.56 -10.05
CA SER A 58 -15.23 18.37 -9.11
C SER A 58 -14.10 17.62 -9.80
N PHE A 59 -12.86 17.82 -9.36
CA PHE A 59 -11.69 17.15 -9.92
C PHE A 59 -10.51 17.20 -8.95
N LEU A 60 -9.52 16.34 -9.17
CA LEU A 60 -8.25 16.38 -8.46
C LEU A 60 -7.24 17.24 -9.21
N LYS A 61 -6.59 18.14 -8.48
CA LYS A 61 -5.50 18.99 -8.98
C LYS A 61 -4.42 19.12 -7.90
N PRO A 62 -3.13 19.25 -8.26
CA PRO A 62 -2.06 19.44 -7.28
C PRO A 62 -2.24 20.75 -6.47
N TRP A 63 -2.04 20.62 -5.15
CA TRP A 63 -1.81 21.69 -4.19
C TRP A 63 -0.63 21.26 -3.32
N LYS A 64 0.48 22.05 -3.31
CA LYS A 64 1.74 21.69 -2.62
C LYS A 64 2.17 20.25 -2.92
N ASP A 65 2.27 19.88 -4.19
CA ASP A 65 2.67 18.56 -4.71
C ASP A 65 1.74 17.38 -4.38
N THR A 66 0.61 17.64 -3.75
CA THR A 66 -0.37 16.60 -3.42
C THR A 66 -1.70 16.86 -4.10
N ARG A 67 -2.33 15.82 -4.65
CA ARG A 67 -3.62 15.96 -5.34
C ARG A 67 -4.73 16.20 -4.33
N ASN A 68 -5.42 17.32 -4.53
CA ASN A 68 -6.53 17.79 -3.69
C ASN A 68 -7.78 18.02 -4.51
N ILE A 69 -8.95 18.10 -3.86
CA ILE A 69 -10.23 18.29 -4.51
C ILE A 69 -10.43 19.79 -4.81
N TYR A 70 -10.78 20.06 -6.06
CA TYR A 70 -11.25 21.33 -6.54
C TYR A 70 -12.66 21.19 -7.11
N VAL A 71 -13.41 22.30 -7.14
CA VAL A 71 -14.75 22.36 -7.71
C VAL A 71 -14.95 23.64 -8.50
N LYS A 72 -15.68 23.54 -9.63
CA LYS A 72 -16.15 24.70 -10.41
C LYS A 72 -17.60 24.51 -10.81
N GLY A 73 -18.29 25.58 -11.17
CA GLY A 73 -19.58 25.46 -11.87
C GLY A 73 -19.43 24.75 -13.22
N VAL A 74 -20.44 24.03 -13.65
CA VAL A 74 -20.36 23.21 -14.89
C VAL A 74 -19.99 24.08 -16.10
N ASP A 75 -20.54 25.28 -16.21
CA ASP A 75 -20.31 26.23 -17.31
C ASP A 75 -19.14 27.20 -17.06
N GLU A 76 -18.52 27.17 -15.87
CA GLU A 76 -17.38 28.02 -15.54
C GLU A 76 -16.07 27.48 -16.15
N PRO A 77 -15.08 28.35 -16.44
CA PRO A 77 -13.75 27.90 -16.84
C PRO A 77 -12.99 27.25 -15.65
N PHE A 78 -12.00 26.39 -15.93
CA PHE A 78 -11.16 25.77 -14.88
C PHE A 78 -10.37 26.80 -14.05
N SER A 79 -10.12 28.00 -14.57
CA SER A 79 -9.51 29.10 -13.82
C SER A 79 -10.36 29.63 -12.66
N ALA A 80 -11.67 29.40 -12.70
CA ALA A 80 -12.61 29.78 -11.63
C ALA A 80 -12.74 28.70 -10.55
N ALA A 81 -12.02 27.58 -10.69
CA ALA A 81 -12.10 26.46 -9.74
C ALA A 81 -11.62 26.85 -8.34
N ARG A 82 -12.35 26.39 -7.34
CA ARG A 82 -12.07 26.61 -5.92
C ARG A 82 -11.46 25.37 -5.29
N LEU A 83 -10.45 25.56 -4.44
CA LEU A 83 -9.83 24.54 -3.64
C LEU A 83 -10.76 24.13 -2.48
N LEU A 84 -11.02 22.86 -2.30
CA LEU A 84 -11.87 22.33 -1.22
C LEU A 84 -11.09 21.59 -0.12
N THR A 85 -9.91 21.07 -0.42
CA THR A 85 -9.11 20.28 0.53
C THR A 85 -7.64 20.68 0.46
N ILE A 86 -6.88 20.49 1.55
CA ILE A 86 -5.47 20.89 1.67
C ILE A 86 -4.60 19.77 2.24
N GLU A 87 -4.76 18.57 1.72
CA GLU A 87 -3.91 17.45 2.10
C GLU A 87 -2.49 17.66 1.56
N ALA A 88 -1.50 17.78 2.46
CA ALA A 88 -0.13 18.12 2.10
C ALA A 88 0.82 16.92 2.09
N LYS A 89 0.50 15.83 2.80
CA LYS A 89 1.38 14.66 2.93
C LYS A 89 1.09 13.59 1.90
N ARG A 90 -0.16 13.17 1.79
CA ARG A 90 -0.57 12.10 0.87
C ARG A 90 -1.70 12.55 -0.05
N PRO A 91 -1.72 12.12 -1.32
CA PRO A 91 -2.83 12.42 -2.20
C PRO A 91 -4.13 11.78 -1.69
N ILE A 92 -5.25 12.44 -1.95
CA ILE A 92 -6.58 11.86 -1.73
C ILE A 92 -6.69 10.59 -2.59
N ALA A 93 -6.99 9.46 -1.95
CA ALA A 93 -7.04 8.16 -2.61
C ALA A 93 -8.26 8.03 -3.55
N ALA A 94 -9.43 8.44 -3.06
CA ALA A 94 -10.67 8.46 -3.82
C ALA A 94 -11.64 9.49 -3.23
N TYR A 95 -12.57 9.99 -4.07
CA TYR A 95 -13.64 10.86 -3.64
C TYR A 95 -14.90 10.62 -4.49
N PHE A 96 -16.06 11.00 -3.98
CA PHE A 96 -17.34 10.88 -4.67
C PHE A 96 -18.37 11.84 -4.09
N TRP A 97 -19.42 12.13 -4.87
CA TRP A 97 -20.52 12.98 -4.43
C TRP A 97 -21.56 12.22 -3.60
N THR A 98 -22.15 12.88 -2.60
CA THR A 98 -23.40 12.39 -2.02
C THR A 98 -24.52 12.43 -3.05
N ARG A 99 -25.51 11.54 -2.91
CA ARG A 99 -26.60 11.41 -3.89
C ARG A 99 -27.41 12.69 -4.12
N ASP A 100 -27.46 13.59 -3.13
CA ASP A 100 -28.14 14.90 -3.21
C ASP A 100 -27.21 16.05 -3.62
N GLY A 101 -25.93 15.78 -3.81
CA GLY A 101 -24.92 16.77 -4.20
C GLY A 101 -24.52 17.76 -3.11
N LYS A 102 -24.98 17.56 -1.85
CA LYS A 102 -24.65 18.47 -0.75
C LYS A 102 -23.24 18.38 -0.24
N TYR A 103 -22.62 17.19 -0.37
CA TYR A 103 -21.26 16.97 0.06
C TYR A 103 -20.46 16.23 -1.00
N ILE A 104 -19.15 16.48 -1.00
CA ILE A 104 -18.13 15.62 -1.58
C ILE A 104 -17.51 14.85 -0.42
N LEU A 105 -17.55 13.52 -0.53
CA LEU A 105 -16.92 12.61 0.42
C LEU A 105 -15.59 12.16 -0.14
N TYR A 106 -14.58 12.02 0.72
CA TYR A 106 -13.30 11.50 0.29
C TYR A 106 -12.68 10.60 1.34
N VAL A 107 -11.80 9.72 0.90
CA VAL A 107 -11.10 8.76 1.75
C VAL A 107 -9.61 8.96 1.68
N LYS A 108 -8.95 8.86 2.82
CA LYS A 108 -7.49 8.86 2.95
C LYS A 108 -7.05 7.93 4.07
N ASP A 109 -5.81 7.46 3.97
CA ASP A 109 -5.08 6.71 4.98
C ASP A 109 -4.01 7.58 5.65
N ASN A 110 -3.27 7.03 6.61
CA ASN A 110 -2.13 7.67 7.24
C ASN A 110 -0.83 7.02 6.76
N ASP A 111 0.00 7.77 6.05
CA ASP A 111 1.34 7.37 5.61
C ASP A 111 1.44 6.00 4.92
N GLY A 112 0.33 5.51 4.34
CA GLY A 112 0.26 4.25 3.59
C GLY A 112 -0.20 3.03 4.39
N ASP A 113 -0.76 3.21 5.59
CA ASP A 113 -1.22 2.13 6.48
C ASP A 113 -2.53 1.45 6.04
N GLU A 114 -3.16 1.94 4.98
CA GLU A 114 -4.46 1.49 4.44
C GLU A 114 -5.65 1.52 5.43
N ASN A 115 -5.52 2.18 6.57
CA ASN A 115 -6.63 2.44 7.47
C ASN A 115 -7.41 3.68 6.99
N PHE A 116 -8.15 3.50 5.91
CA PHE A 116 -8.91 4.57 5.27
C PHE A 116 -10.04 5.06 6.15
N ASN A 117 -10.16 6.39 6.28
CA ASN A 117 -11.24 7.09 6.96
C ASN A 117 -12.01 7.99 5.98
N ILE A 118 -13.28 8.32 6.31
CA ILE A 118 -14.17 9.13 5.47
C ILE A 118 -14.22 10.55 5.99
N TYR A 119 -14.06 11.49 5.07
CA TYR A 119 -14.15 12.92 5.26
C TYR A 119 -15.23 13.52 4.38
N ALA A 120 -15.81 14.65 4.81
CA ALA A 120 -16.82 15.38 4.03
C ALA A 120 -16.47 16.86 3.91
N VAL A 121 -16.73 17.43 2.73
CA VAL A 121 -16.66 18.87 2.49
C VAL A 121 -17.85 19.29 1.61
N ALA A 122 -18.49 20.43 1.91
CA ALA A 122 -19.55 20.95 1.06
C ALA A 122 -18.96 21.68 -0.16
N PRO A 123 -19.54 21.50 -1.36
CA PRO A 123 -19.00 22.09 -2.59
C PRO A 123 -19.05 23.63 -2.62
N ASP A 124 -19.97 24.24 -1.88
CA ASP A 124 -20.14 25.68 -1.75
C ASP A 124 -19.50 26.28 -0.48
N ALA A 125 -18.86 25.45 0.35
CA ALA A 125 -18.17 25.89 1.55
C ALA A 125 -17.09 26.92 1.22
N LYS A 126 -16.99 27.93 2.09
CA LYS A 126 -15.99 29.00 1.98
C LYS A 126 -14.91 28.81 3.04
N PRO A 127 -13.66 29.12 2.73
CA PRO A 127 -12.60 29.13 3.72
C PRO A 127 -12.86 30.20 4.78
N ALA A 128 -12.45 29.98 6.02
CA ALA A 128 -12.39 31.02 7.04
C ALA A 128 -11.38 32.11 6.64
N PRO A 129 -11.49 33.33 7.21
CA PRO A 129 -10.50 34.38 6.93
C PRO A 129 -9.07 33.91 7.18
N GLY A 130 -8.21 34.01 6.16
CA GLY A 130 -6.82 33.56 6.21
C GLY A 130 -6.59 32.07 5.93
N ALA A 131 -7.62 31.25 5.76
CA ALA A 131 -7.51 29.87 5.37
C ALA A 131 -7.51 29.70 3.84
N GLU A 132 -6.74 28.75 3.32
CA GLU A 132 -6.67 28.48 1.85
C GLU A 132 -7.86 27.64 1.36
N ALA A 133 -8.45 26.80 2.22
CA ALA A 133 -9.60 25.96 1.90
C ALA A 133 -10.61 25.90 3.06
N PRO A 134 -11.87 25.53 2.80
CA PRO A 134 -12.84 25.32 3.86
C PRO A 134 -12.46 24.11 4.74
N PRO A 135 -12.95 24.05 5.99
CA PRO A 135 -12.70 22.92 6.86
C PRO A 135 -13.42 21.67 6.34
N SER A 136 -12.69 20.57 6.24
CA SER A 136 -13.27 19.23 6.04
C SER A 136 -13.65 18.62 7.39
N ARG A 137 -14.77 17.90 7.43
CA ARG A 137 -15.20 17.14 8.61
C ARG A 137 -14.72 15.71 8.51
N ASP A 138 -14.04 15.21 9.53
CA ASP A 138 -13.80 13.80 9.71
C ASP A 138 -15.08 13.13 10.22
N LEU A 139 -15.66 12.23 9.41
CA LEU A 139 -16.91 11.55 9.75
C LEU A 139 -16.68 10.29 10.56
N THR A 140 -15.51 9.71 10.49
CA THR A 140 -15.19 8.45 11.17
C THR A 140 -14.31 8.63 12.39
N GLY A 141 -13.28 9.48 12.34
CA GLY A 141 -12.48 9.93 13.47
C GLY A 141 -11.75 8.82 14.23
N LEU A 142 -11.42 7.70 13.55
CA LEU A 142 -10.92 6.49 14.20
C LEU A 142 -9.52 6.15 13.71
N LYS A 143 -8.53 6.26 14.59
CA LYS A 143 -7.14 5.89 14.28
C LYS A 143 -6.99 4.36 14.26
N GLY A 144 -6.28 3.85 13.24
CA GLY A 144 -6.02 2.41 13.10
C GLY A 144 -7.29 1.59 12.83
N VAL A 145 -8.34 2.21 12.31
CA VAL A 145 -9.59 1.57 11.89
C VAL A 145 -9.76 1.77 10.39
N ARG A 146 -10.07 0.70 9.70
CA ARG A 146 -10.39 0.70 8.27
C ARG A 146 -11.89 0.83 8.10
N VAL A 147 -12.28 1.72 7.20
CA VAL A 147 -13.67 1.89 6.78
C VAL A 147 -13.89 1.22 5.44
N GLU A 148 -15.00 0.50 5.30
CA GLU A 148 -15.51 0.00 4.03
C GLU A 148 -16.90 0.58 3.77
N ILE A 149 -17.19 1.03 2.54
CA ILE A 149 -18.49 1.56 2.16
C ILE A 149 -19.27 0.45 1.48
N PHE A 150 -20.47 0.14 2.00
CA PHE A 150 -21.32 -0.91 1.45
C PHE A 150 -22.46 -0.36 0.60
N ASP A 151 -23.05 0.79 0.99
CA ASP A 151 -24.15 1.35 0.23
C ASP A 151 -24.33 2.86 0.45
N LEU A 152 -24.79 3.54 -0.60
CA LEU A 152 -25.25 4.93 -0.60
C LEU A 152 -26.70 4.95 -1.10
N PRO A 153 -27.69 4.83 -0.20
CA PRO A 153 -29.07 4.65 -0.57
C PRO A 153 -29.65 5.84 -1.34
N LYS A 154 -30.30 5.58 -2.48
CA LYS A 154 -30.91 6.64 -3.34
C LYS A 154 -32.06 7.38 -2.66
N ASN A 155 -32.81 6.68 -1.81
CA ASN A 155 -33.98 7.21 -1.10
C ASN A 155 -33.64 7.95 0.21
N ASN A 156 -32.37 7.84 0.70
CA ASN A 156 -31.90 8.57 1.88
C ASN A 156 -30.47 9.07 1.64
N PRO A 157 -30.29 10.16 0.89
CA PRO A 157 -28.97 10.62 0.45
C PRO A 157 -28.07 11.16 1.57
N ASP A 158 -28.60 11.38 2.77
CA ASP A 158 -27.84 11.80 3.97
C ASP A 158 -27.27 10.60 4.75
N VAL A 159 -27.34 9.39 4.18
CA VAL A 159 -26.92 8.16 4.85
C VAL A 159 -25.87 7.44 4.03
N ILE A 160 -24.89 6.85 4.73
CA ILE A 160 -23.98 5.82 4.23
C ILE A 160 -24.14 4.58 5.11
N TYR A 161 -24.21 3.40 4.49
CA TYR A 161 -23.96 2.14 5.18
C TYR A 161 -22.48 1.77 5.01
N MET A 162 -21.79 1.62 6.14
CA MET A 162 -20.34 1.37 6.15
C MET A 162 -19.96 0.30 7.15
N GLY A 163 -18.82 -0.31 6.93
CA GLY A 163 -18.17 -1.22 7.87
C GLY A 163 -17.06 -0.52 8.64
N LEU A 164 -16.96 -0.85 9.94
CA LEU A 164 -15.84 -0.47 10.78
C LEU A 164 -15.22 -1.72 11.41
N ASN A 165 -13.91 -1.86 11.34
CA ASN A 165 -13.16 -2.93 12.00
C ASN A 165 -12.54 -2.48 13.33
N ASP A 166 -13.26 -1.64 14.08
CA ASP A 166 -12.82 -1.11 15.37
C ASP A 166 -12.86 -2.16 16.49
N ARG A 167 -13.93 -2.98 16.53
CA ARG A 167 -14.10 -4.07 17.48
C ARG A 167 -13.21 -5.27 17.15
N ASP A 168 -13.13 -5.65 15.89
CA ASP A 168 -12.37 -6.78 15.38
C ASP A 168 -11.64 -6.38 14.10
N LYS A 169 -10.31 -6.48 14.08
CA LYS A 169 -9.49 -6.03 12.95
C LYS A 169 -9.69 -6.86 11.68
N SER A 170 -10.24 -8.06 11.83
CA SER A 170 -10.51 -8.98 10.70
C SER A 170 -11.89 -8.76 10.07
N TRP A 171 -12.86 -8.28 10.85
CA TRP A 171 -14.26 -8.23 10.43
C TRP A 171 -14.89 -6.85 10.69
N HIS A 172 -15.58 -6.34 9.69
CA HIS A 172 -16.23 -5.04 9.77
C HIS A 172 -17.67 -5.19 10.28
N ASP A 173 -17.99 -4.51 11.39
CA ASP A 173 -19.36 -4.35 11.86
C ASP A 173 -20.11 -3.37 10.97
N LEU A 174 -21.39 -3.60 10.68
CA LEU A 174 -22.21 -2.73 9.85
C LEU A 174 -22.73 -1.54 10.65
N PHE A 175 -22.42 -0.33 10.19
CA PHE A 175 -22.92 0.92 10.73
C PHE A 175 -23.70 1.71 9.69
N LYS A 176 -24.67 2.47 10.19
CA LYS A 176 -25.32 3.56 9.48
C LYS A 176 -24.66 4.86 9.93
N LEU A 177 -24.12 5.63 9.00
CA LEU A 177 -23.56 6.96 9.24
C LEU A 177 -24.50 8.01 8.65
N THR A 178 -24.94 8.99 9.45
CA THR A 178 -25.64 10.19 8.99
C THR A 178 -24.60 11.23 8.60
N ILE A 179 -24.55 11.60 7.32
CA ILE A 179 -23.46 12.45 6.78
C ILE A 179 -23.52 13.86 7.37
N SER A 180 -24.73 14.46 7.47
CA SER A 180 -24.92 15.83 7.97
C SER A 180 -24.49 16.01 9.43
N THR A 181 -24.69 15.01 10.29
CA THR A 181 -24.38 15.07 11.73
C THR A 181 -23.06 14.37 12.10
N GLY A 182 -22.63 13.38 11.33
CA GLY A 182 -21.53 12.46 11.67
C GLY A 182 -21.92 11.37 12.66
N GLU A 183 -23.22 11.25 12.98
CA GLU A 183 -23.73 10.22 13.90
C GLU A 183 -23.60 8.83 13.29
N LYS A 184 -23.04 7.90 14.08
CA LYS A 184 -22.83 6.49 13.72
C LYS A 184 -23.72 5.60 14.57
N THR A 185 -24.60 4.83 13.93
CA THR A 185 -25.47 3.87 14.61
C THR A 185 -25.10 2.47 14.20
N LEU A 186 -24.80 1.57 15.14
CA LEU A 186 -24.55 0.17 14.87
C LEU A 186 -25.83 -0.51 14.34
N VAL A 187 -25.76 -1.07 13.15
CA VAL A 187 -26.85 -1.82 12.54
C VAL A 187 -26.73 -3.33 12.83
N ARG A 188 -25.52 -3.88 12.65
CA ARG A 188 -25.25 -5.30 12.89
C ARG A 188 -23.78 -5.51 13.33
N LYS A 189 -23.57 -6.30 14.38
CA LYS A 189 -22.25 -6.86 14.67
C LYS A 189 -21.95 -7.98 13.68
N ASN A 190 -20.71 -8.04 13.22
CA ASN A 190 -20.24 -9.10 12.35
C ASN A 190 -19.54 -10.20 13.16
N THR A 191 -20.32 -11.18 13.56
CA THR A 191 -19.86 -12.44 14.21
C THR A 191 -19.90 -13.62 13.26
N ASP A 192 -20.32 -13.40 12.02
CA ASP A 192 -20.64 -14.46 11.06
C ASP A 192 -19.72 -14.46 9.83
N ARG A 193 -18.54 -13.80 9.93
CA ARG A 193 -17.54 -13.69 8.84
C ARG A 193 -18.11 -13.03 7.56
N ILE A 194 -19.00 -12.04 7.72
CA ILE A 194 -19.61 -11.30 6.61
C ILE A 194 -18.53 -10.45 5.93
N THR A 195 -18.48 -10.54 4.61
CA THR A 195 -17.56 -9.79 3.74
C THR A 195 -18.23 -8.68 2.94
N GLY A 196 -19.56 -8.66 2.91
CA GLY A 196 -20.33 -7.63 2.20
C GLY A 196 -21.80 -7.65 2.59
N TRP A 197 -22.42 -6.46 2.57
CA TRP A 197 -23.85 -6.28 2.85
C TRP A 197 -24.52 -5.75 1.59
N VAL A 198 -25.66 -6.32 1.24
CA VAL A 198 -26.36 -6.06 -0.04
C VAL A 198 -27.75 -5.49 0.23
N PHE A 199 -27.92 -4.26 -0.25
CA PHE A 199 -29.17 -3.52 -0.12
C PHE A 199 -29.95 -3.56 -1.43
N ASP A 200 -31.29 -3.54 -1.33
CA ASP A 200 -32.14 -3.42 -2.52
C ASP A 200 -32.27 -1.93 -2.94
N LEU A 201 -32.90 -1.69 -4.09
CA LEU A 201 -33.07 -0.34 -4.64
C LEU A 201 -33.91 0.58 -3.74
N ALA A 202 -34.63 0.02 -2.78
CA ALA A 202 -35.36 0.76 -1.75
C ALA A 202 -34.52 1.01 -0.49
N GLY A 203 -33.25 0.59 -0.46
CA GLY A 203 -32.34 0.78 0.67
C GLY A 203 -32.57 -0.21 1.83
N ASN A 204 -33.28 -1.32 1.60
CA ASN A 204 -33.45 -2.37 2.60
C ASN A 204 -32.31 -3.37 2.52
N LEU A 205 -31.76 -3.74 3.67
CA LEU A 205 -30.76 -4.81 3.76
C LEU A 205 -31.42 -6.15 3.47
N ARG A 206 -31.02 -6.80 2.36
CA ARG A 206 -31.65 -8.03 1.86
C ARG A 206 -30.75 -9.24 1.91
N MET A 207 -29.46 -9.05 1.65
CA MET A 207 -28.51 -10.15 1.55
C MET A 207 -27.18 -9.75 2.16
N ALA A 208 -26.35 -10.75 2.41
CA ALA A 208 -24.95 -10.60 2.80
C ALA A 208 -24.10 -11.63 2.06
N THR A 209 -22.82 -11.31 1.87
CA THR A 209 -21.81 -12.28 1.46
C THR A 209 -20.98 -12.70 2.65
N ARG A 210 -20.60 -13.97 2.72
CA ARG A 210 -19.80 -14.53 3.81
C ARG A 210 -18.62 -15.33 3.23
N SER A 211 -17.45 -15.24 3.87
CA SER A 211 -16.37 -16.19 3.67
C SER A 211 -16.54 -17.33 4.68
N ALA A 212 -16.86 -18.51 4.22
CA ALA A 212 -17.00 -19.70 5.06
C ALA A 212 -15.62 -20.14 5.60
N GLU A 213 -15.59 -21.02 6.60
CA GLU A 213 -14.34 -21.58 7.15
C GLU A 213 -13.57 -22.43 6.13
N THR A 214 -14.27 -22.98 5.14
CA THR A 214 -13.68 -23.69 3.99
C THR A 214 -13.03 -22.75 2.98
N GLY A 215 -13.31 -21.43 3.04
CA GLY A 215 -12.93 -20.45 2.04
C GLY A 215 -13.98 -20.22 0.94
N ASP A 216 -15.10 -20.93 1.00
CA ASP A 216 -16.21 -20.76 0.06
C ASP A 216 -16.85 -19.39 0.23
N THR A 217 -17.30 -18.80 -0.88
CA THR A 217 -18.14 -17.59 -0.86
C THR A 217 -19.59 -18.00 -0.78
N GLU A 218 -20.30 -17.56 0.26
CA GLU A 218 -21.71 -17.85 0.46
C GLU A 218 -22.55 -16.59 0.36
N PHE A 219 -23.69 -16.68 -0.35
CA PHE A 219 -24.72 -15.65 -0.33
C PHE A 219 -25.78 -16.04 0.68
N LEU A 220 -26.05 -15.11 1.56
CA LEU A 220 -26.98 -15.27 2.67
C LEU A 220 -28.15 -14.32 2.49
N ARG A 221 -29.38 -14.82 2.61
CA ARG A 221 -30.55 -13.96 2.80
C ARG A 221 -30.55 -13.47 4.26
N VAL A 222 -30.79 -12.18 4.43
CA VAL A 222 -30.89 -11.56 5.75
C VAL A 222 -32.34 -11.63 6.22
N ASP A 223 -32.62 -12.60 7.09
CA ASP A 223 -33.92 -12.72 7.75
C ASP A 223 -33.89 -11.94 9.10
N PRO A 224 -35.03 -11.60 9.70
CA PRO A 224 -35.06 -10.77 10.93
C PRO A 224 -34.21 -11.31 12.08
N VAL A 225 -34.12 -12.64 12.24
CA VAL A 225 -33.45 -13.29 13.38
C VAL A 225 -32.17 -14.02 12.97
N LYS A 226 -32.06 -14.49 11.72
CA LYS A 226 -30.95 -15.33 11.26
C LYS A 226 -30.54 -15.06 9.82
N PHE A 227 -29.41 -15.61 9.42
CA PHE A 227 -29.01 -15.72 8.03
C PHE A 227 -29.42 -17.05 7.44
N SER A 228 -29.92 -17.05 6.20
CA SER A 228 -30.23 -18.28 5.46
C SER A 228 -29.34 -18.37 4.22
N LYS A 229 -28.48 -19.38 4.13
CA LYS A 229 -27.66 -19.62 2.95
C LYS A 229 -28.56 -19.97 1.75
N ILE A 230 -28.39 -19.22 0.66
CA ILE A 230 -29.19 -19.36 -0.56
C ILE A 230 -28.36 -19.75 -1.77
N TYR A 231 -27.05 -19.42 -1.79
CA TYR A 231 -26.14 -19.70 -2.90
C TYR A 231 -24.70 -19.83 -2.39
N SER A 232 -23.86 -20.59 -3.06
CA SER A 232 -22.44 -20.65 -2.74
C SER A 232 -21.57 -21.03 -3.93
N CYS A 233 -20.36 -20.50 -3.94
CA CYS A 233 -19.27 -20.87 -4.83
C CYS A 233 -18.13 -21.41 -3.98
N ASN A 234 -17.44 -22.47 -4.45
CA ASN A 234 -16.27 -22.99 -3.74
C ASN A 234 -15.08 -22.03 -3.83
N VAL A 235 -14.03 -22.30 -3.07
CA VAL A 235 -12.85 -21.43 -2.95
C VAL A 235 -12.14 -21.10 -4.28
N PHE A 236 -12.33 -21.92 -5.32
CA PHE A 236 -11.77 -21.71 -6.66
C PHE A 236 -12.74 -21.10 -7.66
N GLU A 237 -13.98 -20.89 -7.27
CA GLU A 237 -15.00 -20.25 -8.10
C GLU A 237 -15.16 -18.78 -7.71
N SER A 238 -15.63 -17.98 -8.65
CA SER A 238 -15.92 -16.57 -8.44
C SER A 238 -17.41 -16.34 -8.44
N CYS A 239 -17.93 -15.69 -7.39
CA CYS A 239 -19.29 -15.16 -7.39
C CYS A 239 -19.40 -13.88 -6.57
N GLY A 240 -20.17 -12.93 -7.06
CA GLY A 240 -20.38 -11.63 -6.43
C GLY A 240 -21.75 -11.05 -6.81
N PRO A 241 -22.49 -10.46 -5.85
CA PRO A 241 -23.69 -9.69 -6.14
C PRO A 241 -23.32 -8.37 -6.84
N LEU A 242 -24.18 -7.89 -7.74
CA LEU A 242 -24.02 -6.61 -8.43
C LEU A 242 -25.11 -5.63 -8.00
N GLN A 243 -26.32 -5.75 -8.54
CA GLN A 243 -27.42 -4.83 -8.25
C GLN A 243 -28.77 -5.55 -8.35
N PHE A 244 -29.72 -5.19 -7.48
CA PHE A 244 -31.08 -5.63 -7.63
C PHE A 244 -31.71 -5.08 -8.95
N LYS A 245 -32.47 -5.94 -9.62
CA LYS A 245 -33.25 -5.50 -10.76
C LYS A 245 -34.42 -4.63 -10.29
N PRO A 246 -34.93 -3.67 -11.09
CA PRO A 246 -36.15 -2.94 -10.81
C PRO A 246 -37.29 -3.89 -10.40
N GLY A 247 -37.98 -3.52 -9.32
CA GLY A 247 -38.97 -4.39 -8.66
C GLY A 247 -38.42 -5.22 -7.50
N ASN A 248 -37.10 -5.23 -7.24
CA ASN A 248 -36.45 -5.87 -6.07
C ASN A 248 -36.74 -7.38 -5.88
N GLN A 249 -37.17 -8.08 -6.95
CA GLN A 249 -37.46 -9.51 -6.88
C GLN A 249 -36.22 -10.37 -7.14
N ARG A 250 -35.32 -9.91 -8.00
CA ARG A 250 -34.14 -10.62 -8.44
C ARG A 250 -32.91 -9.70 -8.40
N ILE A 251 -31.73 -10.28 -8.24
CA ILE A 251 -30.48 -9.56 -8.22
C ILE A 251 -29.57 -10.06 -9.34
N TYR A 252 -28.91 -9.12 -10.04
CA TYR A 252 -27.81 -9.44 -10.92
C TYR A 252 -26.61 -9.91 -10.11
N VAL A 253 -26.01 -11.01 -10.52
CA VAL A 253 -24.80 -11.58 -9.94
C VAL A 253 -23.82 -11.96 -11.04
N GLN A 254 -22.55 -11.88 -10.77
CA GLN A 254 -21.53 -12.51 -11.59
C GLN A 254 -21.18 -13.87 -10.98
N THR A 255 -21.02 -14.91 -11.80
CA THR A 255 -20.69 -16.25 -11.30
C THR A 255 -20.11 -17.16 -12.38
N ASN A 256 -19.17 -18.03 -11.97
CA ASN A 256 -18.71 -19.17 -12.76
C ASN A 256 -18.95 -20.49 -12.04
N LYS A 257 -19.91 -20.53 -11.12
CA LYS A 257 -20.25 -21.78 -10.42
C LYS A 257 -20.55 -22.88 -11.47
N ASP A 258 -19.88 -24.02 -11.29
CA ASP A 258 -19.95 -25.18 -12.20
C ASP A 258 -19.59 -24.86 -13.67
N ALA A 259 -18.90 -23.75 -13.93
CA ALA A 259 -18.51 -23.28 -15.26
C ALA A 259 -17.06 -22.81 -15.33
N ASN A 260 -16.53 -22.67 -16.57
CA ASN A 260 -15.20 -22.13 -16.78
C ASN A 260 -15.20 -20.60 -16.74
N LEU A 261 -16.14 -19.96 -17.44
CA LEU A 261 -16.16 -18.49 -17.55
C LEU A 261 -17.14 -17.89 -16.57
N VAL A 262 -16.75 -16.76 -15.99
CA VAL A 262 -17.68 -15.90 -15.26
C VAL A 262 -18.73 -15.37 -16.21
N SER A 263 -20.00 -15.48 -15.83
CA SER A 263 -21.16 -15.01 -16.57
C SER A 263 -21.99 -14.04 -15.73
N LEU A 264 -22.77 -13.20 -16.38
CA LEU A 264 -23.82 -12.42 -15.74
C LEU A 264 -25.07 -13.31 -15.58
N ALA A 265 -25.60 -13.38 -14.38
CA ALA A 265 -26.80 -14.15 -14.06
C ALA A 265 -27.78 -13.34 -13.21
N LEU A 266 -29.05 -13.75 -13.19
CA LEU A 266 -30.08 -13.27 -12.27
C LEU A 266 -30.30 -14.33 -11.20
N LEU A 267 -30.13 -13.96 -9.95
CA LEU A 267 -30.38 -14.79 -8.76
C LEU A 267 -31.74 -14.41 -8.14
N ASP A 268 -32.53 -15.39 -7.81
CA ASP A 268 -33.70 -15.22 -6.95
C ASP A 268 -33.29 -15.37 -5.48
N PRO A 269 -33.33 -14.31 -4.66
CA PRO A 269 -32.88 -14.37 -3.27
C PRO A 269 -33.81 -15.20 -2.35
N GLN A 270 -35.01 -15.62 -2.82
CA GLN A 270 -35.92 -16.49 -2.05
C GLN A 270 -35.57 -17.96 -2.23
N THR A 271 -35.23 -18.36 -3.46
CA THR A 271 -35.01 -19.76 -3.81
C THR A 271 -33.53 -20.12 -4.04
N GLY A 272 -32.66 -19.16 -4.23
CA GLY A 272 -31.26 -19.37 -4.62
C GLY A 272 -31.06 -19.80 -6.07
N LYS A 273 -32.12 -19.86 -6.88
CA LYS A 273 -32.05 -20.24 -8.29
C LYS A 273 -31.40 -19.11 -9.11
N THR A 274 -30.54 -19.51 -10.02
CA THR A 274 -29.88 -18.60 -10.97
C THR A 274 -30.36 -18.87 -12.40
N GLU A 275 -30.39 -17.81 -13.19
CA GLU A 275 -30.63 -17.85 -14.63
C GLU A 275 -29.55 -17.04 -15.32
N THR A 276 -28.80 -17.66 -16.24
CA THR A 276 -27.74 -16.95 -16.98
C THR A 276 -28.37 -15.92 -17.89
N VAL A 277 -27.95 -14.67 -17.77
CA VAL A 277 -28.34 -13.54 -18.61
C VAL A 277 -27.42 -13.45 -19.81
N GLU A 278 -26.11 -13.53 -19.58
CA GLU A 278 -25.11 -13.34 -20.63
C GLU A 278 -23.76 -13.94 -20.25
N SER A 279 -23.04 -14.43 -21.26
CA SER A 279 -21.63 -14.82 -21.19
C SER A 279 -20.91 -14.38 -22.45
N ASP A 280 -19.57 -14.47 -22.51
CA ASP A 280 -18.82 -14.14 -23.70
C ASP A 280 -19.29 -14.98 -24.91
N LEU A 281 -19.71 -14.33 -25.98
CA LEU A 281 -20.21 -14.98 -27.19
C LEU A 281 -19.16 -15.85 -27.89
N LEU A 282 -17.87 -15.58 -27.67
CA LEU A 282 -16.76 -16.33 -28.23
C LEU A 282 -16.27 -17.45 -27.30
N GLY A 283 -16.77 -17.49 -26.06
CA GLY A 283 -16.39 -18.47 -25.06
C GLY A 283 -14.92 -18.41 -24.62
N LYS A 284 -14.28 -17.23 -24.66
CA LYS A 284 -12.84 -17.06 -24.42
C LYS A 284 -12.51 -16.31 -23.15
N VAL A 285 -13.36 -15.37 -22.73
CA VAL A 285 -13.05 -14.46 -21.60
C VAL A 285 -14.20 -14.35 -20.63
N ASP A 286 -13.88 -13.99 -19.41
CA ASP A 286 -14.84 -13.77 -18.34
C ASP A 286 -15.67 -12.51 -18.59
N PHE A 287 -16.86 -12.49 -17.99
CA PHE A 287 -17.66 -11.27 -17.84
C PHE A 287 -16.83 -10.21 -17.12
N GLY A 288 -16.67 -9.05 -17.75
CA GLY A 288 -15.82 -7.96 -17.22
C GLY A 288 -16.58 -7.00 -16.32
N GLY A 289 -17.90 -6.84 -16.54
CA GLY A 289 -18.74 -5.97 -15.71
C GLY A 289 -20.00 -5.47 -16.40
N ALA A 290 -20.80 -4.71 -15.66
CA ALA A 290 -22.05 -4.11 -16.10
C ALA A 290 -22.19 -2.68 -15.59
N LEU A 291 -22.87 -1.84 -16.38
CA LEU A 291 -23.29 -0.50 -15.99
C LEU A 291 -24.80 -0.47 -15.88
N PHE A 292 -25.30 0.18 -14.83
CA PHE A 292 -26.72 0.39 -14.59
C PHE A 292 -27.06 1.88 -14.71
N SER A 293 -28.30 2.17 -15.15
CA SER A 293 -28.79 3.54 -15.25
C SER A 293 -28.94 4.16 -13.85
N GLU A 294 -28.47 5.39 -13.67
CA GLU A 294 -28.74 6.16 -12.45
C GLU A 294 -30.23 6.57 -12.34
N ALA A 295 -30.89 6.75 -13.47
CA ALA A 295 -32.27 7.21 -13.54
C ALA A 295 -33.31 6.06 -13.42
N THR A 296 -33.03 4.90 -14.01
CA THR A 296 -34.02 3.80 -14.13
C THR A 296 -33.60 2.53 -13.38
N ASP A 297 -32.38 2.40 -12.93
CA ASP A 297 -31.77 1.20 -12.34
C ASP A 297 -31.70 -0.01 -13.32
N GLU A 298 -32.03 0.18 -14.58
CA GLU A 298 -31.95 -0.88 -15.60
C GLU A 298 -30.48 -1.08 -16.06
N LEU A 299 -30.18 -2.28 -16.54
CA LEU A 299 -28.90 -2.64 -17.13
C LEU A 299 -28.71 -1.89 -18.46
N VAL A 300 -27.64 -1.07 -18.55
CA VAL A 300 -27.34 -0.22 -19.71
C VAL A 300 -26.32 -0.85 -20.64
N GLU A 301 -25.24 -1.38 -20.08
CA GLU A 301 -24.16 -2.01 -20.84
C GLU A 301 -23.49 -3.15 -20.08
N THR A 302 -22.86 -4.04 -20.83
CA THR A 302 -21.96 -5.07 -20.31
C THR A 302 -20.66 -5.04 -21.12
N TRP A 303 -19.54 -5.43 -20.50
CA TRP A 303 -18.28 -5.51 -21.23
C TRP A 303 -17.50 -6.79 -20.92
N TYR A 304 -16.63 -7.13 -21.84
CA TYR A 304 -15.70 -8.25 -21.79
C TYR A 304 -14.32 -7.78 -22.22
N ILE A 305 -13.25 -8.26 -21.59
CA ILE A 305 -11.88 -7.85 -21.91
C ILE A 305 -11.13 -9.04 -22.51
N ALA A 306 -11.05 -9.05 -23.83
CA ALA A 306 -10.22 -9.98 -24.61
C ALA A 306 -8.82 -9.34 -24.84
N ALA A 307 -8.35 -9.28 -26.08
CA ALA A 307 -7.17 -8.50 -26.45
C ALA A 307 -7.41 -6.98 -26.28
N ARG A 308 -8.67 -6.56 -26.41
CA ARG A 308 -9.20 -5.22 -26.12
C ARG A 308 -10.59 -5.34 -25.50
N ALA A 309 -11.06 -4.29 -24.85
CA ALA A 309 -12.40 -4.24 -24.30
C ALA A 309 -13.46 -4.33 -25.44
N LYS A 310 -14.52 -5.04 -25.17
CA LYS A 310 -15.68 -5.16 -26.04
C LYS A 310 -16.94 -4.91 -25.23
N THR A 311 -17.68 -3.85 -25.58
CA THR A 311 -18.87 -3.40 -24.88
C THR A 311 -20.12 -3.76 -25.66
N TYR A 312 -21.17 -4.16 -24.95
CA TYR A 312 -22.49 -4.47 -25.49
C TYR A 312 -23.54 -3.59 -24.80
N TYR A 313 -24.17 -2.71 -25.58
CA TYR A 313 -25.19 -1.79 -25.07
C TYR A 313 -26.56 -2.48 -24.99
N LYS A 314 -27.21 -2.38 -23.84
CA LYS A 314 -28.53 -2.95 -23.55
C LYS A 314 -29.64 -1.90 -23.72
N GLU A 315 -29.30 -0.62 -23.49
CA GLU A 315 -30.17 0.51 -23.76
C GLU A 315 -29.77 1.14 -25.11
N LYS A 316 -30.70 1.09 -26.06
CA LYS A 316 -30.43 1.57 -27.42
C LYS A 316 -30.02 3.04 -27.46
N ALA A 317 -30.70 3.91 -26.72
CA ALA A 317 -30.44 5.34 -26.72
C ALA A 317 -29.04 5.64 -26.18
N PHE A 318 -28.61 4.93 -25.13
CA PHE A 318 -27.26 5.04 -24.58
C PHE A 318 -26.21 4.61 -25.61
N GLY A 319 -26.43 3.46 -26.26
CA GLY A 319 -25.51 2.96 -27.29
C GLY A 319 -25.44 3.88 -28.51
N ASP A 320 -26.56 4.44 -28.96
CA ASP A 320 -26.61 5.40 -30.08
C ASP A 320 -25.77 6.66 -29.77
N ASP A 321 -25.87 7.18 -28.53
CA ASP A 321 -25.07 8.32 -28.04
C ASP A 321 -23.57 8.01 -28.02
N VAL A 322 -23.16 6.86 -27.48
CA VAL A 322 -21.75 6.46 -27.47
C VAL A 322 -21.23 6.26 -28.89
N HIS A 323 -21.97 5.56 -29.77
CA HIS A 323 -21.57 5.39 -31.16
C HIS A 323 -21.49 6.72 -31.92
N TRP A 324 -22.33 7.72 -31.55
CA TRP A 324 -22.22 9.07 -32.11
C TRP A 324 -20.90 9.74 -31.72
N ILE A 325 -20.44 9.57 -30.45
CA ILE A 325 -19.16 10.08 -29.99
C ILE A 325 -18.01 9.32 -30.67
N GLU A 326 -18.06 7.98 -30.71
CA GLU A 326 -17.05 7.13 -31.35
C GLU A 326 -16.75 7.53 -32.80
N ARG A 327 -17.76 7.85 -33.58
CA ARG A 327 -17.60 8.30 -34.97
C ARG A 327 -16.78 9.58 -35.10
N LYS A 328 -16.70 10.42 -34.06
CA LYS A 328 -15.90 11.65 -34.06
C LYS A 328 -14.44 11.39 -33.73
N PHE A 329 -14.10 10.28 -33.08
CA PHE A 329 -12.76 10.00 -32.54
C PHE A 329 -12.09 8.77 -33.16
N GLN A 330 -12.47 8.36 -34.35
CA GLN A 330 -11.79 7.29 -35.09
C GLN A 330 -11.75 5.93 -34.32
N TYR A 331 -12.88 5.53 -33.71
CA TYR A 331 -13.01 4.18 -33.16
C TYR A 331 -12.66 3.12 -34.26
N PRO A 332 -11.94 2.02 -33.98
CA PRO A 332 -11.52 1.55 -32.65
C PRO A 332 -10.11 2.01 -32.20
N LYS A 333 -9.47 2.94 -32.89
CA LYS A 333 -8.16 3.44 -32.44
C LYS A 333 -8.25 4.10 -31.07
N ASN A 334 -9.28 4.92 -30.85
CA ASN A 334 -9.59 5.53 -29.59
C ASN A 334 -10.87 4.92 -29.01
N GLU A 335 -10.90 4.67 -27.73
CA GLU A 335 -12.05 4.14 -26.99
C GLU A 335 -12.78 5.27 -26.26
N VAL A 336 -14.09 5.17 -26.14
CA VAL A 336 -14.95 6.12 -25.44
C VAL A 336 -15.38 5.53 -24.11
N MET A 337 -15.08 6.23 -23.01
CA MET A 337 -15.47 5.82 -21.68
C MET A 337 -16.36 6.87 -21.03
N VAL A 338 -17.58 6.50 -20.65
CA VAL A 338 -18.46 7.37 -19.85
C VAL A 338 -18.03 7.27 -18.39
N VAL A 339 -17.36 8.30 -17.87
CA VAL A 339 -16.70 8.27 -16.55
C VAL A 339 -17.51 8.93 -15.44
N SER A 340 -18.47 9.79 -15.79
CA SER A 340 -19.38 10.39 -14.82
C SER A 340 -20.66 10.83 -15.51
N ARG A 341 -21.79 10.78 -14.78
CA ARG A 341 -23.12 11.16 -15.28
C ARG A 341 -23.88 11.93 -14.21
N THR A 342 -24.76 12.86 -14.66
CA THR A 342 -25.77 13.44 -13.77
C THR A 342 -26.84 12.39 -13.42
N ARG A 343 -27.59 12.61 -12.33
CA ARG A 343 -28.66 11.71 -11.89
C ARG A 343 -29.76 11.52 -12.95
N ASP A 344 -30.07 12.56 -13.72
CA ASP A 344 -31.01 12.55 -14.84
C ASP A 344 -30.37 12.07 -16.16
N GLU A 345 -29.09 11.69 -16.11
CA GLU A 345 -28.26 11.24 -17.22
C GLU A 345 -28.20 12.18 -18.43
N ARG A 346 -28.57 13.43 -18.25
CA ARG A 346 -28.55 14.44 -19.32
C ARG A 346 -27.13 14.90 -19.68
N LEU A 347 -26.25 14.99 -18.69
CA LEU A 347 -24.85 15.38 -18.87
C LEU A 347 -23.94 14.19 -18.54
N TRP A 348 -22.96 13.96 -19.41
CA TRP A 348 -21.92 12.97 -19.21
C TRP A 348 -20.54 13.62 -19.28
N LEU A 349 -19.61 13.20 -18.41
CA LEU A 349 -18.19 13.32 -18.69
C LEU A 349 -17.74 12.06 -19.42
N VAL A 350 -17.13 12.25 -20.58
CA VAL A 350 -16.61 11.16 -21.40
C VAL A 350 -15.10 11.35 -21.59
N ASN A 351 -14.35 10.25 -21.43
CA ASN A 351 -12.93 10.23 -21.74
C ASN A 351 -12.71 9.50 -23.06
N ILE A 352 -11.87 10.10 -23.89
CA ILE A 352 -11.34 9.49 -25.11
C ILE A 352 -9.93 8.99 -24.75
N VAL A 353 -9.72 7.69 -24.82
CA VAL A 353 -8.48 7.03 -24.40
C VAL A 353 -7.94 6.12 -25.49
N SER A 354 -6.62 5.88 -25.47
CA SER A 354 -5.96 4.84 -26.27
C SER A 354 -4.63 4.42 -25.62
N ASP A 355 -3.89 3.56 -26.26
CA ASP A 355 -2.53 3.18 -25.84
C ASP A 355 -1.54 4.37 -25.87
N THR A 356 -1.80 5.40 -26.66
CA THR A 356 -1.00 6.61 -26.79
C THR A 356 -1.74 7.87 -26.31
N GLU A 357 -2.95 7.75 -25.76
CA GLU A 357 -3.73 8.84 -25.20
C GLU A 357 -4.17 8.50 -23.78
N PRO A 358 -3.57 9.12 -22.75
CA PRO A 358 -3.96 8.90 -21.34
C PRO A 358 -5.41 9.31 -21.04
N GLY A 359 -5.95 10.26 -21.82
CA GLY A 359 -7.31 10.70 -21.72
C GLY A 359 -7.53 12.14 -22.15
N GLN A 360 -8.57 12.36 -22.95
CA GLN A 360 -9.16 13.65 -23.23
C GLN A 360 -10.58 13.68 -22.71
N THR A 361 -10.89 14.57 -21.78
CA THR A 361 -12.21 14.66 -21.16
C THR A 361 -13.08 15.66 -21.86
N PHE A 362 -14.31 15.26 -22.15
CA PHE A 362 -15.36 16.08 -22.75
C PHE A 362 -16.62 16.07 -21.90
N LEU A 363 -17.36 17.19 -21.90
CA LEU A 363 -18.72 17.27 -21.40
C LEU A 363 -19.67 17.03 -22.57
N PHE A 364 -20.46 15.96 -22.46
CA PHE A 364 -21.49 15.62 -23.46
C PHE A 364 -22.88 15.92 -22.92
N ASN A 365 -23.65 16.70 -23.65
CA ASN A 365 -25.06 16.97 -23.39
C ASN A 365 -25.93 16.13 -24.34
N ARG A 366 -26.56 15.08 -23.79
CA ARG A 366 -27.37 14.14 -24.55
C ARG A 366 -28.57 14.80 -25.28
N LYS A 367 -29.17 15.83 -24.65
CA LYS A 367 -30.38 16.49 -25.24
C LYS A 367 -30.03 17.30 -26.48
N THR A 368 -28.89 18.00 -26.49
CA THR A 368 -28.45 18.88 -27.57
C THR A 368 -27.45 18.21 -28.51
N HIS A 369 -26.95 17.02 -28.18
CA HIS A 369 -25.85 16.32 -28.85
C HIS A 369 -24.61 17.23 -29.01
N THR A 370 -24.31 18.03 -27.97
CA THR A 370 -23.11 18.88 -27.95
C THR A 370 -22.02 18.22 -27.13
N LEU A 371 -20.79 18.28 -27.66
CA LEU A 371 -19.58 17.72 -27.01
C LEU A 371 -18.58 18.85 -26.84
N THR A 372 -18.36 19.25 -25.58
CA THR A 372 -17.50 20.38 -25.21
C THR A 372 -16.21 19.89 -24.58
N PRO A 373 -15.02 20.20 -25.16
CA PRO A 373 -13.73 19.84 -24.56
C PRO A 373 -13.61 20.44 -23.16
N GLN A 374 -13.08 19.64 -22.24
CA GLN A 374 -12.80 20.07 -20.85
C GLN A 374 -11.31 20.19 -20.60
N PHE A 375 -10.57 19.10 -20.64
CA PHE A 375 -9.13 19.06 -20.41
C PHE A 375 -8.51 17.78 -20.99
N LYS A 376 -7.17 17.76 -21.07
CA LYS A 376 -6.38 16.55 -21.33
C LYS A 376 -5.66 16.12 -20.09
N ILE A 377 -5.71 14.83 -19.79
CA ILE A 377 -4.89 14.24 -18.72
C ILE A 377 -3.43 14.30 -19.20
N ARG A 378 -2.52 14.87 -18.39
CA ARG A 378 -1.12 15.09 -18.74
C ARG A 378 -1.00 15.87 -20.06
N GLU A 379 -1.52 17.10 -20.07
CA GLU A 379 -1.63 17.93 -21.27
C GLU A 379 -0.27 18.15 -21.96
N LYS A 380 0.80 18.28 -21.16
CA LYS A 380 2.17 18.52 -21.65
C LYS A 380 2.87 17.27 -22.20
N LEU A 381 2.28 16.08 -22.03
CA LEU A 381 2.85 14.85 -22.55
C LEU A 381 2.84 14.84 -24.08
N GLN A 382 4.02 14.63 -24.69
CA GLN A 382 4.21 14.60 -26.14
C GLN A 382 3.70 13.25 -26.69
N ARG A 383 2.43 13.18 -27.05
CA ARG A 383 1.75 11.97 -27.50
C ARG A 383 2.34 11.38 -28.78
N GLU A 384 2.85 12.25 -29.64
CA GLU A 384 3.53 11.87 -30.89
C GLU A 384 4.81 11.04 -30.66
N TYR A 385 5.37 11.05 -29.45
CA TYR A 385 6.56 10.26 -29.08
C TYR A 385 6.21 8.93 -28.39
N LEU A 386 4.92 8.71 -28.08
CA LEU A 386 4.45 7.48 -27.45
C LEU A 386 4.39 6.32 -28.46
N ALA A 387 4.54 5.11 -27.96
CA ALA A 387 4.60 3.89 -28.73
C ALA A 387 3.26 3.14 -28.69
N GLU A 388 2.90 2.48 -29.79
CA GLU A 388 1.70 1.64 -29.88
C GLU A 388 1.87 0.38 -29.02
N MET A 389 0.78 -0.03 -28.36
CA MET A 389 0.68 -1.27 -27.59
C MET A 389 0.01 -2.36 -28.45
N LYS A 390 0.73 -3.43 -28.73
CA LYS A 390 0.26 -4.55 -29.54
C LYS A 390 -0.14 -5.71 -28.66
N PRO A 391 -1.41 -6.17 -28.69
CA PRO A 391 -1.76 -7.44 -28.10
C PRO A 391 -1.09 -8.57 -28.92
N ILE A 392 -0.44 -9.48 -28.23
CA ILE A 392 0.19 -10.67 -28.81
C ILE A 392 -0.19 -11.92 -27.99
N THR A 393 0.09 -13.07 -28.56
CA THR A 393 0.00 -14.36 -27.85
C THR A 393 1.26 -15.15 -28.17
N TYR A 394 1.87 -15.78 -27.17
CA TYR A 394 2.98 -16.69 -27.36
C TYR A 394 2.75 -18.02 -26.62
N LYS A 395 3.41 -19.07 -27.06
CA LYS A 395 3.33 -20.36 -26.39
C LYS A 395 4.34 -20.44 -25.25
N SER A 396 3.88 -20.92 -24.11
CA SER A 396 4.70 -21.28 -22.96
C SER A 396 4.96 -22.78 -22.90
N SER A 397 5.46 -23.25 -21.77
CA SER A 397 5.57 -24.69 -21.51
C SER A 397 4.20 -25.37 -21.62
N GLU A 398 4.16 -26.61 -22.05
CA GLU A 398 2.95 -27.40 -22.25
C GLU A 398 2.03 -26.83 -23.35
N ASP A 399 2.60 -26.07 -24.30
CA ASP A 399 1.85 -25.41 -25.37
C ASP A 399 0.75 -24.44 -24.93
N LEU A 400 0.77 -24.00 -23.66
CA LEU A 400 -0.19 -23.03 -23.15
C LEU A 400 0.00 -21.67 -23.84
N GLU A 401 -1.08 -21.14 -24.41
CA GLU A 401 -1.10 -19.80 -24.99
C GLU A 401 -1.16 -18.74 -23.89
N ILE A 402 -0.18 -17.82 -23.90
CA ILE A 402 -0.07 -16.72 -22.95
C ILE A 402 -0.41 -15.42 -23.68
N PRO A 403 -1.54 -14.77 -23.34
CA PRO A 403 -1.84 -13.42 -23.80
C PRO A 403 -0.85 -12.42 -23.23
N ALA A 404 -0.43 -11.44 -24.00
CA ALA A 404 0.50 -10.40 -23.56
C ALA A 404 0.32 -9.12 -24.35
N TYR A 405 0.91 -8.05 -23.84
CA TYR A 405 1.00 -6.77 -24.56
C TYR A 405 2.47 -6.42 -24.79
N LEU A 406 2.78 -6.10 -26.03
CA LEU A 406 4.13 -5.71 -26.46
C LEU A 406 4.14 -4.24 -26.88
N VAL A 407 5.04 -3.46 -26.26
CA VAL A 407 5.29 -2.07 -26.62
C VAL A 407 6.73 -1.97 -27.14
N LEU A 408 6.87 -1.54 -28.38
CA LEU A 408 8.18 -1.40 -29.05
C LEU A 408 8.58 0.07 -29.10
N PRO A 409 9.85 0.41 -28.89
CA PRO A 409 10.31 1.79 -28.95
C PRO A 409 10.06 2.38 -30.34
N LYS A 410 9.51 3.60 -30.37
CA LYS A 410 9.16 4.29 -31.60
C LYS A 410 10.40 4.75 -32.36
N GLY A 411 10.39 4.66 -33.68
CA GLY A 411 11.42 5.24 -34.54
C GLY A 411 12.68 4.41 -34.74
N VAL A 412 12.73 3.20 -34.16
CA VAL A 412 13.85 2.26 -34.33
C VAL A 412 13.35 0.92 -34.85
N SER A 413 14.25 0.18 -35.53
CA SER A 413 13.96 -1.20 -35.96
C SER A 413 13.74 -2.10 -34.72
N PRO A 414 12.71 -2.94 -34.70
CA PRO A 414 12.47 -3.88 -33.59
C PRO A 414 13.41 -5.10 -33.68
N LYS A 415 14.72 -4.89 -33.68
CA LYS A 415 15.74 -5.94 -33.79
C LYS A 415 16.83 -5.71 -32.74
N ASN A 416 17.16 -6.78 -32.01
CA ASN A 416 18.23 -6.78 -31.01
C ASN A 416 18.12 -5.62 -30.00
N LEU A 417 16.90 -5.36 -29.52
CA LEU A 417 16.62 -4.29 -28.55
C LEU A 417 16.94 -4.76 -27.12
N PRO A 418 17.35 -3.83 -26.24
CA PRO A 418 17.24 -4.09 -24.82
C PRO A 418 15.76 -4.29 -24.48
N THR A 419 15.46 -5.26 -23.63
CA THR A 419 14.08 -5.66 -23.36
C THR A 419 13.81 -5.66 -21.87
N LEU A 420 12.62 -5.21 -21.50
CA LEU A 420 12.14 -5.22 -20.13
C LEU A 420 10.86 -6.05 -20.02
N MET A 421 10.90 -7.07 -19.15
CA MET A 421 9.73 -7.81 -18.74
C MET A 421 9.03 -7.05 -17.63
N LEU A 422 7.72 -6.81 -17.75
CA LEU A 422 6.87 -6.15 -16.73
C LEU A 422 5.76 -7.10 -16.28
N PRO A 423 6.03 -8.08 -15.43
CA PRO A 423 4.98 -8.91 -14.84
C PRO A 423 4.10 -8.07 -13.91
N HIS A 424 2.78 -8.19 -14.08
CA HIS A 424 1.81 -7.48 -13.24
C HIS A 424 1.76 -8.03 -11.80
N GLY A 425 1.25 -7.20 -10.88
CA GLY A 425 0.97 -7.58 -9.50
C GLY A 425 -0.29 -8.45 -9.37
N GLY A 426 -0.58 -8.87 -8.16
CA GLY A 426 -1.74 -9.69 -7.84
C GLY A 426 -1.36 -10.97 -7.10
N PRO A 427 -1.18 -12.15 -7.75
CA PRO A 427 -1.15 -12.43 -9.20
C PRO A 427 -2.54 -12.49 -9.88
N TRP A 428 -3.60 -12.55 -9.08
CA TRP A 428 -4.99 -12.64 -9.55
C TRP A 428 -5.48 -11.27 -10.03
N GLY A 429 -4.86 -10.81 -11.10
CA GLY A 429 -5.09 -9.59 -11.84
C GLY A 429 -4.72 -9.83 -13.29
N ARG A 430 -4.64 -8.77 -14.10
CA ARG A 430 -4.17 -8.82 -15.48
C ARG A 430 -3.73 -7.44 -15.94
N ASP A 431 -2.95 -7.41 -17.02
CA ASP A 431 -2.75 -6.23 -17.85
C ASP A 431 -3.82 -6.17 -18.94
N ASP A 432 -4.21 -4.93 -19.30
CA ASP A 432 -5.18 -4.64 -20.33
C ASP A 432 -4.58 -3.69 -21.38
N TRP A 433 -5.17 -3.70 -22.59
CA TRP A 433 -4.80 -2.75 -23.63
C TRP A 433 -5.16 -1.32 -23.23
N GLY A 434 -4.25 -0.38 -23.47
CA GLY A 434 -4.47 1.03 -23.20
C GLY A 434 -3.17 1.76 -22.83
N TYR A 435 -3.30 2.99 -22.37
CA TYR A 435 -2.15 3.77 -21.91
C TYR A 435 -1.56 3.18 -20.63
N ASN A 436 -0.37 2.59 -20.73
CA ASN A 436 0.40 2.12 -19.58
C ASN A 436 1.61 3.01 -19.37
N THR A 437 1.68 3.70 -18.22
CA THR A 437 2.73 4.66 -17.90
C THR A 437 4.12 4.05 -17.93
N LEU A 438 4.30 2.85 -17.34
CA LEU A 438 5.60 2.17 -17.28
C LEU A 438 6.06 1.71 -18.66
N ALA A 439 5.16 1.08 -19.42
CA ALA A 439 5.46 0.61 -20.76
C ALA A 439 5.84 1.78 -21.69
N GLN A 440 5.10 2.88 -21.64
CA GLN A 440 5.41 4.09 -22.42
C GLN A 440 6.72 4.74 -21.98
N PHE A 441 6.95 4.82 -20.67
CA PHE A 441 8.18 5.36 -20.12
C PHE A 441 9.41 4.60 -20.62
N PHE A 442 9.43 3.29 -20.47
CA PHE A 442 10.58 2.47 -20.86
C PHE A 442 10.70 2.32 -22.38
N ALA A 443 9.59 2.28 -23.12
CA ALA A 443 9.66 2.32 -24.59
C ALA A 443 10.30 3.63 -25.09
N ASN A 444 10.00 4.78 -24.48
CA ASN A 444 10.68 6.03 -24.78
C ASN A 444 12.18 5.98 -24.43
N ARG A 445 12.59 5.17 -23.44
CA ARG A 445 14.01 4.94 -23.09
C ARG A 445 14.70 3.93 -24.01
N GLY A 446 13.98 3.38 -24.99
CA GLY A 446 14.53 2.52 -26.03
C GLY A 446 14.39 1.01 -25.77
N TYR A 447 13.61 0.61 -24.76
CA TYR A 447 13.35 -0.80 -24.46
C TYR A 447 12.17 -1.35 -25.26
N ALA A 448 12.27 -2.58 -25.71
CA ALA A 448 11.09 -3.40 -25.95
C ALA A 448 10.49 -3.78 -24.59
N VAL A 449 9.19 -3.62 -24.42
CA VAL A 449 8.52 -3.89 -23.13
C VAL A 449 7.45 -4.96 -23.35
N LEU A 450 7.54 -6.07 -22.61
CA LEU A 450 6.56 -7.14 -22.63
C LEU A 450 5.82 -7.23 -21.30
N MET A 451 4.50 -7.17 -21.34
CA MET A 451 3.58 -7.31 -20.22
C MET A 451 2.79 -8.62 -20.39
N PRO A 452 3.27 -9.75 -19.82
CA PRO A 452 2.62 -11.04 -19.96
C PRO A 452 1.47 -11.23 -18.97
N ASN A 453 0.32 -11.69 -19.47
CA ASN A 453 -0.74 -12.23 -18.63
C ASN A 453 -0.48 -13.74 -18.44
N PHE A 454 0.44 -14.08 -17.53
CA PHE A 454 0.87 -15.45 -17.23
C PHE A 454 -0.30 -16.25 -16.63
N ARG A 455 -0.21 -17.61 -16.65
CA ARG A 455 -1.23 -18.45 -15.98
C ARG A 455 -1.46 -17.98 -14.54
N GLY A 456 -2.70 -18.04 -14.08
CA GLY A 456 -3.09 -17.42 -12.81
C GLY A 456 -3.64 -15.98 -12.95
N SER A 457 -3.45 -15.33 -14.12
CA SER A 457 -4.12 -14.06 -14.41
C SER A 457 -5.62 -14.24 -14.55
N THR A 458 -6.40 -13.21 -14.13
CA THR A 458 -7.86 -13.22 -14.21
C THR A 458 -8.38 -12.86 -15.61
N GLY A 459 -9.66 -13.14 -15.85
CA GLY A 459 -10.34 -12.72 -17.09
C GLY A 459 -10.29 -13.73 -18.24
N TYR A 460 -9.56 -14.84 -18.09
CA TYR A 460 -9.41 -15.90 -19.10
C TYR A 460 -10.06 -17.22 -18.69
N GLY A 461 -10.95 -17.17 -17.72
CA GLY A 461 -11.67 -18.30 -17.18
C GLY A 461 -10.93 -19.07 -16.09
N LYS A 462 -11.71 -19.88 -15.36
CA LYS A 462 -11.26 -20.65 -14.20
C LYS A 462 -10.09 -21.58 -14.52
N LYS A 463 -10.09 -22.24 -15.69
CA LYS A 463 -9.02 -23.17 -16.08
C LYS A 463 -7.67 -22.47 -16.20
N PHE A 464 -7.62 -21.27 -16.77
CA PHE A 464 -6.41 -20.47 -16.89
C PHE A 464 -5.95 -19.94 -15.54
N LEU A 465 -6.89 -19.48 -14.71
CA LEU A 465 -6.66 -19.01 -13.36
C LEU A 465 -6.12 -20.15 -12.48
N ASP A 466 -6.77 -21.31 -12.48
CA ASP A 466 -6.39 -22.46 -11.66
C ASP A 466 -5.08 -23.15 -12.12
N ALA A 467 -4.69 -22.97 -13.38
CA ALA A 467 -3.38 -23.43 -13.87
C ALA A 467 -2.20 -22.75 -13.14
N GLY A 468 -2.46 -21.64 -12.44
CA GLY A 468 -1.51 -20.96 -11.56
C GLY A 468 -1.53 -21.42 -10.09
N ASN A 469 -2.44 -22.33 -9.70
CA ASN A 469 -2.52 -22.81 -8.32
C ASN A 469 -1.25 -23.55 -7.93
N GLN A 470 -0.63 -23.15 -6.82
CA GLN A 470 0.64 -23.68 -6.32
C GLN A 470 1.80 -23.62 -7.36
N GLU A 471 1.75 -22.64 -8.27
CA GLU A 471 2.76 -22.46 -9.32
C GLU A 471 3.54 -21.14 -9.19
N TRP A 472 3.48 -20.48 -8.05
CA TRP A 472 4.36 -19.35 -7.75
C TRP A 472 5.82 -19.82 -7.87
N GLY A 473 6.67 -19.08 -8.63
CA GLY A 473 8.06 -19.47 -8.91
C GLY A 473 8.22 -20.75 -9.75
N GLY A 474 7.10 -21.39 -10.12
CA GLY A 474 7.04 -22.57 -10.99
C GLY A 474 6.61 -22.23 -12.40
N LYS A 475 5.50 -22.82 -12.87
CA LYS A 475 5.00 -22.63 -14.25
C LYS A 475 4.59 -21.19 -14.53
N MET A 476 4.13 -20.42 -13.51
CA MET A 476 3.87 -18.98 -13.66
C MET A 476 5.14 -18.22 -14.03
N GLN A 477 6.28 -18.55 -13.40
CA GLN A 477 7.58 -17.97 -13.76
C GLN A 477 8.07 -18.45 -15.12
N ASN A 478 7.82 -19.71 -15.47
CA ASN A 478 8.13 -20.23 -16.79
C ASN A 478 7.42 -19.47 -17.90
N ASP A 479 6.16 -19.07 -17.70
CA ASP A 479 5.40 -18.28 -18.68
C ASP A 479 6.13 -16.95 -19.00
N ILE A 480 6.67 -16.28 -17.97
CA ILE A 480 7.45 -15.05 -18.14
C ILE A 480 8.76 -15.34 -18.89
N THR A 481 9.45 -16.42 -18.53
CA THR A 481 10.68 -16.88 -19.20
C THR A 481 10.45 -17.20 -20.68
N TRP A 482 9.33 -17.84 -21.02
CA TRP A 482 8.97 -18.11 -22.41
C TRP A 482 8.65 -16.86 -23.21
N GLY A 483 8.15 -15.81 -22.56
CA GLY A 483 8.01 -14.49 -23.18
C GLY A 483 9.35 -13.92 -23.64
N VAL A 484 10.41 -14.06 -22.84
CA VAL A 484 11.78 -13.68 -23.25
C VAL A 484 12.23 -14.54 -24.43
N LYS A 485 12.09 -15.87 -24.34
CA LYS A 485 12.49 -16.79 -25.43
C LYS A 485 11.75 -16.47 -26.73
N TYR A 486 10.46 -16.18 -26.66
CA TYR A 486 9.67 -15.76 -27.81
C TYR A 486 10.24 -14.51 -28.47
N LEU A 487 10.49 -13.45 -27.70
CA LEU A 487 11.02 -12.20 -28.26
C LEU A 487 12.45 -12.37 -28.85
N VAL A 488 13.26 -13.27 -28.27
CA VAL A 488 14.57 -13.62 -28.81
C VAL A 488 14.41 -14.37 -30.14
N SER A 489 13.49 -15.33 -30.22
CA SER A 489 13.25 -16.11 -31.47
C SER A 489 12.70 -15.22 -32.60
N GLU A 490 11.93 -14.19 -32.28
CA GLU A 490 11.47 -13.17 -33.23
C GLU A 490 12.58 -12.17 -33.62
N GLY A 491 13.77 -12.29 -33.05
CA GLY A 491 14.89 -11.36 -33.29
C GLY A 491 14.68 -9.95 -32.72
N ILE A 492 13.68 -9.75 -31.90
CA ILE A 492 13.35 -8.46 -31.27
C ILE A 492 14.33 -8.15 -30.14
N THR A 493 14.61 -9.13 -29.29
CA THR A 493 15.37 -9.01 -28.05
C THR A 493 16.83 -9.41 -28.24
N ASP A 494 17.75 -8.60 -27.73
CA ASP A 494 19.13 -9.01 -27.48
C ASP A 494 19.17 -9.86 -26.21
N PRO A 495 19.51 -11.15 -26.26
CA PRO A 495 19.49 -12.05 -25.11
C PRO A 495 20.44 -11.65 -23.99
N LYS A 496 21.39 -10.76 -24.25
CA LYS A 496 22.33 -10.23 -23.25
C LYS A 496 21.85 -8.96 -22.57
N ARG A 497 20.72 -8.41 -23.00
CA ARG A 497 20.18 -7.14 -22.50
C ARG A 497 18.71 -7.26 -22.13
N VAL A 498 18.42 -8.25 -21.28
CA VAL A 498 17.07 -8.50 -20.76
C VAL A 498 17.01 -8.09 -19.31
N GLY A 499 16.05 -7.26 -18.96
CA GLY A 499 15.73 -6.87 -17.58
C GLY A 499 14.35 -7.34 -17.18
N ILE A 500 14.09 -7.30 -15.87
CA ILE A 500 12.77 -7.56 -15.30
C ILE A 500 12.48 -6.51 -14.22
N LEU A 501 11.26 -5.96 -14.23
CA LEU A 501 10.78 -5.00 -13.24
C LEU A 501 9.33 -5.32 -12.89
N GLY A 502 9.01 -5.39 -11.61
CA GLY A 502 7.63 -5.59 -11.20
C GLY A 502 7.34 -5.12 -9.79
N GLY A 503 6.04 -4.94 -9.51
CA GLY A 503 5.55 -4.54 -8.20
C GLY A 503 4.70 -5.62 -7.53
N SER A 504 4.77 -5.75 -6.20
CA SER A 504 3.98 -6.73 -5.43
C SER A 504 4.27 -8.17 -5.90
N TYR A 505 3.27 -8.91 -6.39
CA TYR A 505 3.54 -10.19 -7.03
C TYR A 505 4.54 -10.07 -8.20
N GLY A 506 4.47 -8.97 -8.99
CA GLY A 506 5.46 -8.72 -10.04
C GLY A 506 6.87 -8.54 -9.48
N GLY A 507 7.01 -7.99 -8.27
CA GLY A 507 8.27 -7.95 -7.53
C GLY A 507 8.75 -9.33 -7.10
N TYR A 508 7.85 -10.17 -6.59
CA TYR A 508 8.15 -11.59 -6.36
C TYR A 508 8.61 -12.28 -7.65
N ALA A 509 7.90 -12.08 -8.77
CA ALA A 509 8.28 -12.65 -10.06
C ALA A 509 9.65 -12.13 -10.56
N THR A 510 9.99 -10.88 -10.21
CA THR A 510 11.33 -10.33 -10.44
C THR A 510 12.38 -11.07 -9.63
N LEU A 511 12.17 -11.21 -8.32
CA LEU A 511 13.07 -11.96 -7.44
C LEU A 511 13.17 -13.44 -7.84
N ALA A 512 12.04 -14.09 -8.15
CA ALA A 512 11.99 -15.47 -8.64
C ALA A 512 12.75 -15.65 -9.97
N GLY A 513 12.62 -14.68 -10.88
CA GLY A 513 13.35 -14.67 -12.15
C GLY A 513 14.86 -14.67 -11.95
N VAL A 514 15.39 -13.79 -11.14
CA VAL A 514 16.85 -13.69 -10.89
C VAL A 514 17.38 -14.82 -10.02
N THR A 515 16.50 -15.52 -9.31
CA THR A 515 16.86 -16.67 -8.46
C THR A 515 16.81 -17.99 -9.22
N PHE A 516 15.70 -18.26 -9.93
CA PHE A 516 15.44 -19.56 -10.56
C PHE A 516 15.91 -19.61 -12.01
N THR A 517 16.15 -18.46 -12.65
CA THR A 517 16.77 -18.34 -13.98
C THR A 517 17.92 -17.31 -13.95
N PRO A 518 18.98 -17.55 -13.17
CA PRO A 518 19.99 -16.55 -12.82
C PRO A 518 20.79 -15.99 -13.99
N ASP A 519 20.82 -16.71 -15.12
CA ASP A 519 21.57 -16.31 -16.32
C ASP A 519 20.68 -15.63 -17.39
N LEU A 520 19.37 -15.43 -17.09
CA LEU A 520 18.42 -14.89 -18.07
C LEU A 520 18.37 -13.37 -18.06
N TYR A 521 18.55 -12.74 -16.89
CA TYR A 521 18.39 -11.31 -16.72
C TYR A 521 19.72 -10.63 -16.41
N SER A 522 19.95 -9.47 -17.01
CA SER A 522 21.14 -8.65 -16.80
C SER A 522 20.92 -7.50 -15.78
N ALA A 523 19.66 -7.19 -15.43
CA ALA A 523 19.28 -6.26 -14.39
C ALA A 523 17.86 -6.54 -13.88
N ALA A 524 17.58 -6.23 -12.61
CA ALA A 524 16.27 -6.42 -12.02
C ALA A 524 15.88 -5.30 -11.07
N VAL A 525 14.60 -4.92 -11.06
CA VAL A 525 14.06 -3.92 -10.13
C VAL A 525 12.85 -4.53 -9.43
N ASP A 526 12.99 -4.77 -8.14
CA ASP A 526 11.94 -5.28 -7.26
C ASP A 526 11.26 -4.12 -6.53
N ILE A 527 9.96 -3.97 -6.69
CA ILE A 527 9.16 -2.96 -5.99
C ILE A 527 8.15 -3.68 -5.08
N VAL A 528 8.32 -3.55 -3.76
CA VAL A 528 7.46 -4.14 -2.72
C VAL A 528 7.15 -5.63 -2.94
N GLY A 529 8.13 -6.39 -3.43
CA GLY A 529 7.99 -7.82 -3.74
C GLY A 529 8.27 -8.71 -2.52
N PRO A 530 7.46 -9.75 -2.28
CA PRO A 530 7.77 -10.73 -1.25
C PRO A 530 8.97 -11.59 -1.66
N SER A 531 9.94 -11.72 -0.77
CA SER A 531 11.13 -12.55 -0.97
C SER A 531 11.01 -13.93 -0.32
N ASN A 532 10.07 -14.07 0.65
CA ASN A 532 9.83 -15.32 1.34
C ASN A 532 8.33 -15.54 1.58
N LEU A 533 7.77 -16.57 0.95
CA LEU A 533 6.34 -16.85 0.99
C LEU A 533 5.83 -17.27 2.38
N MET A 534 6.70 -17.82 3.23
CA MET A 534 6.36 -18.13 4.62
C MET A 534 6.17 -16.85 5.43
N THR A 535 7.11 -15.90 5.35
CA THR A 535 7.00 -14.64 6.09
C THR A 535 5.89 -13.73 5.54
N LEU A 536 5.61 -13.81 4.24
CA LEU A 536 4.46 -13.15 3.63
C LEU A 536 3.14 -13.65 4.24
N LEU A 537 2.93 -14.98 4.28
CA LEU A 537 1.68 -15.56 4.81
C LEU A 537 1.57 -15.40 6.34
N ASP A 538 2.68 -15.31 7.06
CA ASP A 538 2.73 -15.02 8.48
C ASP A 538 2.35 -13.57 8.82
N ALA A 539 2.58 -12.64 7.88
CA ALA A 539 2.35 -11.21 8.03
C ALA A 539 1.05 -10.71 7.37
N ILE A 540 0.13 -11.61 7.01
CA ILE A 540 -1.15 -11.24 6.37
C ILE A 540 -1.90 -10.23 7.25
N PRO A 541 -2.30 -9.05 6.71
CA PRO A 541 -3.04 -8.07 7.49
C PRO A 541 -4.39 -8.64 7.96
N PRO A 542 -4.87 -8.31 9.16
CA PRO A 542 -6.10 -8.89 9.71
C PRO A 542 -7.32 -8.78 8.78
N TYR A 543 -7.47 -7.67 8.07
CA TYR A 543 -8.59 -7.46 7.14
C TYR A 543 -8.53 -8.35 5.87
N TRP A 544 -7.47 -9.16 5.69
CA TRP A 544 -7.38 -10.23 4.68
C TRP A 544 -7.80 -11.60 5.22
N GLU A 545 -8.29 -11.70 6.45
CA GLU A 545 -8.75 -12.97 7.02
C GLU A 545 -9.78 -13.67 6.13
N SER A 546 -10.65 -12.91 5.46
CA SER A 546 -11.66 -13.42 4.54
C SER A 546 -11.09 -14.19 3.34
N ILE A 547 -9.85 -13.90 2.93
CA ILE A 547 -9.18 -14.54 1.79
C ILE A 547 -8.04 -15.47 2.21
N ARG A 548 -7.78 -15.64 3.51
CA ARG A 548 -6.67 -16.48 4.01
C ARG A 548 -6.74 -17.91 3.46
N LYS A 549 -7.90 -18.52 3.44
CA LYS A 549 -8.09 -19.89 2.92
C LYS A 549 -7.83 -19.96 1.41
N LEU A 550 -8.23 -18.94 0.65
CA LEU A 550 -7.92 -18.83 -0.77
C LEU A 550 -6.39 -18.72 -0.99
N LEU A 551 -5.69 -17.91 -0.18
CA LEU A 551 -4.23 -17.81 -0.23
C LEU A 551 -3.58 -19.19 -0.01
N TYR A 552 -4.01 -19.91 1.03
CA TYR A 552 -3.48 -21.24 1.32
C TYR A 552 -3.77 -22.27 0.23
N ALA A 553 -4.98 -22.24 -0.34
CA ALA A 553 -5.37 -23.14 -1.42
C ALA A 553 -4.56 -22.89 -2.71
N ARG A 554 -4.28 -21.62 -3.02
CA ARG A 554 -3.59 -21.22 -4.27
C ARG A 554 -2.07 -21.14 -4.16
N MET A 555 -1.51 -20.97 -2.95
CA MET A 555 -0.06 -20.83 -2.74
C MET A 555 0.57 -22.05 -2.06
N GLY A 556 -0.17 -22.68 -1.14
CA GLY A 556 0.28 -23.73 -0.23
C GLY A 556 -0.08 -23.39 1.21
N ASP A 557 -0.49 -24.40 2.00
CA ASP A 557 -0.87 -24.19 3.41
C ASP A 557 0.37 -24.21 4.31
N PRO A 558 0.76 -23.07 4.93
CA PRO A 558 1.94 -23.00 5.80
C PRO A 558 1.82 -23.85 7.08
N ASN A 559 0.61 -24.36 7.40
CA ASN A 559 0.35 -25.17 8.59
C ASN A 559 0.60 -26.67 8.36
N THR A 560 0.81 -27.09 7.10
CA THR A 560 1.15 -28.47 6.75
C THR A 560 2.64 -28.62 6.45
N PRO A 561 3.25 -29.78 6.76
CA PRO A 561 4.66 -30.00 6.42
C PRO A 561 4.95 -29.85 4.92
N GLU A 562 4.08 -30.39 4.07
CA GLU A 562 4.18 -30.36 2.61
C GLU A 562 4.05 -28.92 2.08
N GLY A 563 3.04 -28.18 2.57
CA GLY A 563 2.84 -26.77 2.17
C GLY A 563 3.98 -25.89 2.63
N LYS A 564 4.51 -26.11 3.85
CA LYS A 564 5.69 -25.40 4.35
C LYS A 564 6.92 -25.65 3.49
N ALA A 565 7.20 -26.89 3.15
CA ALA A 565 8.33 -27.27 2.29
C ALA A 565 8.19 -26.62 0.91
N TRP A 566 6.99 -26.69 0.31
CA TRP A 566 6.65 -26.07 -0.95
C TRP A 566 6.86 -24.55 -0.95
N LEU A 567 6.34 -23.83 0.04
CA LEU A 567 6.48 -22.39 0.16
C LEU A 567 7.96 -21.97 0.30
N LEU A 568 8.75 -22.72 1.08
CA LEU A 568 10.18 -22.46 1.24
C LEU A 568 10.94 -22.71 -0.08
N GLU A 569 10.63 -23.79 -0.80
CA GLU A 569 11.24 -24.11 -2.10
C GLU A 569 10.98 -22.99 -3.13
N ARG A 570 9.81 -22.36 -3.08
CA ARG A 570 9.39 -21.30 -3.99
C ARG A 570 9.75 -19.89 -3.50
N SER A 571 10.40 -19.77 -2.35
CA SER A 571 10.85 -18.48 -1.81
C SER A 571 12.21 -18.07 -2.37
N PRO A 572 12.33 -16.91 -3.06
CA PRO A 572 13.64 -16.45 -3.57
C PRO A 572 14.71 -16.35 -2.50
N LEU A 573 14.33 -15.94 -1.27
CA LEU A 573 15.26 -15.81 -0.15
C LEU A 573 15.98 -17.12 0.19
N THR A 574 15.29 -18.25 0.14
CA THR A 574 15.89 -19.57 0.49
C THR A 574 16.92 -20.05 -0.53
N HIS A 575 17.01 -19.38 -1.66
CA HIS A 575 17.92 -19.67 -2.76
C HIS A 575 18.70 -18.43 -3.23
N ALA A 576 18.82 -17.42 -2.33
CA ALA A 576 19.45 -16.15 -2.64
C ALA A 576 20.90 -16.32 -3.13
N GLU A 577 21.58 -17.42 -2.78
CA GLU A 577 22.93 -17.76 -3.25
C GLU A 577 23.02 -17.92 -4.77
N ARG A 578 21.90 -18.17 -5.46
CA ARG A 578 21.84 -18.31 -6.92
C ARG A 578 21.80 -16.98 -7.66
N ILE A 579 21.43 -15.91 -7.00
CA ILE A 579 21.28 -14.59 -7.63
C ILE A 579 22.64 -14.08 -8.10
N ARG A 580 22.70 -13.76 -9.42
CA ARG A 580 23.88 -13.21 -10.10
C ARG A 580 23.58 -11.91 -10.85
N THR A 581 22.33 -11.51 -10.86
CA THR A 581 21.82 -10.31 -11.53
C THR A 581 21.87 -9.11 -10.58
N PRO A 582 22.45 -7.97 -10.98
CA PRO A 582 22.31 -6.72 -10.22
C PRO A 582 20.87 -6.41 -9.90
N LEU A 583 20.60 -6.02 -8.65
CA LEU A 583 19.25 -5.85 -8.12
C LEU A 583 19.07 -4.51 -7.42
N LEU A 584 18.01 -3.78 -7.79
CA LEU A 584 17.49 -2.63 -7.06
C LEU A 584 16.19 -3.06 -6.37
N VAL A 585 16.13 -2.87 -5.06
CA VAL A 585 14.95 -3.16 -4.22
C VAL A 585 14.35 -1.85 -3.73
N ALA A 586 13.03 -1.70 -3.85
CA ALA A 586 12.31 -0.52 -3.38
C ALA A 586 11.12 -0.91 -2.50
N GLN A 587 10.99 -0.27 -1.32
CA GLN A 587 10.00 -0.65 -0.32
C GLN A 587 9.37 0.57 0.35
N GLY A 588 8.06 0.52 0.62
CA GLY A 588 7.38 1.42 1.53
C GLY A 588 7.46 0.91 2.97
N ALA A 589 7.88 1.77 3.89
CA ALA A 589 8.11 1.37 5.29
C ALA A 589 6.83 0.95 6.03
N ASN A 590 5.66 1.46 5.61
CA ASN A 590 4.37 1.23 6.24
C ASN A 590 3.50 0.24 5.47
N ASP A 591 4.09 -0.54 4.57
CA ASP A 591 3.36 -1.52 3.74
C ASP A 591 2.70 -2.60 4.61
N PRO A 592 1.35 -2.65 4.67
CA PRO A 592 0.64 -3.64 5.47
C PRO A 592 0.46 -4.98 4.74
N ARG A 593 0.67 -5.03 3.43
CA ARG A 593 0.46 -6.22 2.58
C ARG A 593 1.71 -7.04 2.42
N VAL A 594 2.81 -6.35 2.04
CA VAL A 594 4.15 -6.93 1.92
C VAL A 594 5.05 -6.17 2.89
N ASN A 595 5.22 -6.74 4.07
CA ASN A 595 5.96 -6.09 5.14
C ASN A 595 7.39 -5.75 4.68
N ARG A 596 7.92 -4.59 5.10
CA ARG A 596 9.30 -4.15 4.77
C ARG A 596 10.35 -5.22 5.06
N ARG A 597 10.06 -6.16 5.96
CA ARG A 597 10.91 -7.31 6.25
C ARG A 597 11.22 -8.12 4.99
N GLU A 598 10.28 -8.19 4.03
CA GLU A 598 10.46 -8.93 2.78
C GLU A 598 11.63 -8.34 1.95
N ALA A 599 11.70 -7.02 1.84
CA ALA A 599 12.82 -6.34 1.20
C ALA A 599 14.11 -6.44 2.02
N GLU A 600 14.03 -6.20 3.34
CA GLU A 600 15.21 -6.20 4.20
C GLU A 600 15.91 -7.57 4.24
N GLN A 601 15.16 -8.69 4.29
CA GLN A 601 15.77 -10.02 4.38
C GLN A 601 16.51 -10.43 3.09
N ILE A 602 16.03 -10.04 1.90
CA ILE A 602 16.76 -10.31 0.65
C ILE A 602 17.97 -9.40 0.50
N VAL A 603 17.86 -8.12 0.89
CA VAL A 603 18.99 -7.16 0.91
C VAL A 603 20.10 -7.67 1.81
N ILE A 604 19.78 -8.14 3.02
CA ILE A 604 20.75 -8.73 3.95
C ILE A 604 21.41 -9.97 3.36
N ALA A 605 20.62 -10.88 2.79
CA ALA A 605 21.14 -12.11 2.19
C ALA A 605 22.14 -11.85 1.06
N LEU A 606 21.90 -10.84 0.25
CA LEU A 606 22.82 -10.42 -0.83
C LEU A 606 24.06 -9.70 -0.28
N ARG A 607 23.86 -8.74 0.63
CA ARG A 607 24.94 -8.01 1.29
C ARG A 607 25.95 -8.96 1.96
N ASP A 608 25.45 -9.93 2.73
CA ASP A 608 26.30 -10.84 3.51
C ASP A 608 27.12 -11.78 2.61
N ARG A 609 26.71 -11.95 1.35
CA ARG A 609 27.50 -12.61 0.29
C ARG A 609 28.47 -11.68 -0.43
N GLY A 610 28.49 -10.39 -0.10
CA GLY A 610 29.24 -9.38 -0.83
C GLY A 610 28.71 -9.11 -2.23
N PHE A 611 27.44 -9.45 -2.50
CA PHE A 611 26.79 -9.20 -3.78
C PHE A 611 26.17 -7.80 -3.81
N PRO A 612 26.37 -7.02 -4.92
CA PRO A 612 25.85 -5.66 -5.00
C PRO A 612 24.33 -5.65 -5.05
N VAL A 613 23.73 -4.86 -4.16
CA VAL A 613 22.27 -4.59 -4.12
C VAL A 613 22.07 -3.13 -3.77
N GLU A 614 21.14 -2.47 -4.46
CA GLU A 614 20.67 -1.13 -4.12
C GLU A 614 19.35 -1.21 -3.36
N TYR A 615 19.16 -0.35 -2.36
CA TYR A 615 17.96 -0.36 -1.53
C TYR A 615 17.37 1.03 -1.34
N LEU A 616 16.09 1.17 -1.67
CA LEU A 616 15.28 2.37 -1.45
C LEU A 616 14.18 2.06 -0.43
N LEU A 617 14.12 2.83 0.66
CA LEU A 617 13.07 2.72 1.69
C LEU A 617 12.39 4.07 1.88
N ALA A 618 11.13 4.17 1.48
CA ALA A 618 10.34 5.38 1.68
C ALA A 618 9.56 5.31 3.02
N PRO A 619 9.91 6.14 4.04
CA PRO A 619 9.34 6.04 5.39
C PRO A 619 7.87 6.45 5.48
N ASP A 620 7.35 7.14 4.48
CA ASP A 620 6.01 7.70 4.37
C ASP A 620 5.17 7.05 3.25
N GLU A 621 5.54 5.83 2.85
CA GLU A 621 4.83 5.04 1.84
C GLU A 621 4.40 3.67 2.39
N GLY A 622 3.32 3.16 1.79
CA GLY A 622 2.79 1.82 2.03
C GLY A 622 3.05 0.87 0.86
N HIS A 623 2.00 0.15 0.43
CA HIS A 623 2.09 -0.80 -0.69
C HIS A 623 2.17 -0.06 -2.03
N GLY A 624 3.37 0.42 -2.38
CA GLY A 624 3.67 1.25 -3.54
C GLY A 624 3.93 2.71 -3.17
N PHE A 625 4.44 3.48 -4.15
CA PHE A 625 4.85 4.87 -4.01
C PHE A 625 3.75 5.80 -4.52
N ALA A 626 2.92 6.33 -3.63
CA ALA A 626 1.77 7.17 -3.95
C ALA A 626 2.11 8.66 -4.02
N ARG A 627 3.11 9.12 -3.26
CA ARG A 627 3.55 10.51 -3.28
C ARG A 627 4.35 10.78 -4.56
N PRO A 628 4.04 11.85 -5.33
CA PRO A 628 4.72 12.12 -6.59
C PRO A 628 6.24 12.23 -6.44
N VAL A 629 6.74 12.91 -5.41
CA VAL A 629 8.18 13.05 -5.16
C VAL A 629 8.87 11.71 -4.91
N ASN A 630 8.21 10.78 -4.20
CA ASN A 630 8.73 9.43 -3.97
C ASN A 630 8.74 8.62 -5.26
N ASN A 631 7.66 8.73 -6.05
CA ASN A 631 7.52 8.03 -7.33
C ASN A 631 8.58 8.53 -8.34
N LEU A 632 8.82 9.85 -8.40
CA LEU A 632 9.89 10.44 -9.21
C LEU A 632 11.28 9.96 -8.78
N ALA A 633 11.55 9.90 -7.48
CA ALA A 633 12.81 9.39 -6.93
C ALA A 633 13.02 7.90 -7.28
N LEU A 634 11.99 7.06 -7.14
CA LEU A 634 12.01 5.65 -7.51
C LEU A 634 12.37 5.46 -8.99
N PHE A 635 11.67 6.16 -9.91
CA PHE A 635 11.93 5.98 -11.33
C PHE A 635 13.17 6.71 -11.82
N MET A 636 13.67 7.70 -11.09
CA MET A 636 15.00 8.29 -11.31
C MET A 636 16.11 7.26 -11.04
N ALA A 637 16.02 6.50 -9.96
CA ALA A 637 16.95 5.41 -9.67
C ALA A 637 16.77 4.26 -10.68
N SER A 638 15.52 3.82 -10.90
CA SER A 638 15.22 2.66 -11.75
C SER A 638 15.67 2.84 -13.20
N GLU A 639 15.41 4.00 -13.84
CA GLU A 639 15.82 4.19 -15.24
C GLU A 639 17.35 4.30 -15.39
N LYS A 640 18.03 4.94 -14.42
CA LYS A 640 19.49 5.00 -14.40
C LYS A 640 20.08 3.61 -14.24
N PHE A 641 19.65 2.88 -13.22
CA PHE A 641 20.08 1.51 -12.95
C PHE A 641 19.91 0.59 -14.17
N LEU A 642 18.73 0.59 -14.78
CA LEU A 642 18.46 -0.21 -15.97
C LEU A 642 19.27 0.28 -17.18
N GLY A 643 19.47 1.59 -17.34
CA GLY A 643 20.29 2.18 -18.42
C GLY A 643 21.74 1.73 -18.34
N GLU A 644 22.33 1.74 -17.17
CA GLU A 644 23.72 1.32 -16.92
C GLU A 644 23.95 -0.18 -17.20
N HIS A 645 22.98 -1.02 -16.88
CA HIS A 645 23.10 -2.46 -17.02
C HIS A 645 22.62 -3.03 -18.36
N LEU A 646 21.62 -2.39 -19.00
CA LEU A 646 21.00 -2.90 -20.23
C LEU A 646 21.32 -2.06 -21.47
N GLY A 647 21.93 -0.87 -21.29
CA GLY A 647 22.29 0.04 -22.37
C GLY A 647 21.10 0.79 -22.99
N GLY A 648 19.97 0.89 -22.29
CA GLY A 648 18.93 1.87 -22.57
C GLY A 648 19.37 3.28 -22.20
N ARG A 649 18.67 4.27 -22.68
CA ARG A 649 18.94 5.66 -22.28
C ARG A 649 18.16 6.03 -21.03
N TYR A 650 18.60 7.05 -20.31
CA TYR A 650 17.93 7.58 -19.13
C TYR A 650 18.06 9.11 -19.09
N GLN A 651 17.21 9.76 -18.35
CA GLN A 651 17.28 11.22 -18.13
C GLN A 651 18.30 11.49 -17.02
N GLU A 652 19.34 12.26 -17.37
CA GLU A 652 20.33 12.75 -16.39
C GLU A 652 19.67 13.71 -15.40
N GLY A 653 19.93 13.50 -14.12
CA GLY A 653 19.41 14.34 -13.05
C GLY A 653 17.89 14.28 -12.86
N GLY A 654 17.34 15.31 -12.24
CA GLY A 654 15.91 15.46 -11.94
C GLY A 654 15.64 16.79 -11.24
N SER A 655 14.40 17.05 -10.81
CA SER A 655 14.13 18.23 -9.99
C SER A 655 14.97 18.17 -8.69
N PRO A 656 15.37 19.31 -8.11
CA PRO A 656 16.10 19.34 -6.84
C PRO A 656 15.40 18.57 -5.74
N GLU A 657 14.06 18.63 -5.71
CA GLU A 657 13.24 17.93 -4.73
C GLU A 657 13.31 16.39 -4.92
N ALA A 658 13.21 15.91 -6.16
CA ALA A 658 13.31 14.48 -6.46
C ALA A 658 14.73 13.94 -6.18
N ALA A 659 15.77 14.70 -6.52
CA ALA A 659 17.16 14.34 -6.25
C ALA A 659 17.44 14.29 -4.73
N LYS A 660 16.98 15.28 -3.98
CA LYS A 660 17.06 15.30 -2.52
C LYS A 660 16.31 14.11 -1.94
N ARG A 661 15.10 13.85 -2.42
CA ARG A 661 14.29 12.75 -1.92
C ARG A 661 14.91 11.38 -2.20
N LEU A 662 15.50 11.19 -3.38
CA LEU A 662 16.24 9.98 -3.70
C LEU A 662 17.38 9.75 -2.68
N ALA A 663 18.15 10.80 -2.37
CA ALA A 663 19.20 10.68 -1.37
C ALA A 663 18.67 10.32 0.03
N GLU A 664 17.51 10.87 0.43
CA GLU A 664 16.86 10.58 1.72
C GLU A 664 16.35 9.13 1.84
N ILE A 665 15.81 8.55 0.74
CA ILE A 665 15.24 7.20 0.75
C ILE A 665 16.25 6.10 0.37
N THR A 666 17.44 6.47 -0.11
CA THR A 666 18.52 5.52 -0.38
C THR A 666 19.14 5.05 0.93
N VAL A 667 19.10 3.74 1.16
CA VAL A 667 19.61 3.10 2.37
C VAL A 667 20.91 2.36 2.05
N ASP A 668 21.96 2.58 2.85
CA ASP A 668 23.16 1.74 2.76
C ASP A 668 22.81 0.31 3.21
N PRO A 669 22.92 -0.70 2.36
CA PRO A 669 22.60 -2.10 2.69
C PRO A 669 23.36 -2.61 3.93
N LYS A 670 24.53 -2.06 4.22
CA LYS A 670 25.34 -2.43 5.40
C LYS A 670 24.66 -2.06 6.72
N THR A 671 23.76 -1.08 6.70
CA THR A 671 23.06 -0.61 7.89
C THR A 671 21.77 -1.36 8.16
N VAL A 672 21.32 -2.18 7.20
CA VAL A 672 20.05 -2.91 7.30
C VAL A 672 20.18 -4.07 8.28
N VAL A 673 19.29 -4.11 9.28
CA VAL A 673 19.26 -5.15 10.32
C VAL A 673 17.82 -5.60 10.51
N LEU A 674 17.57 -6.91 10.45
CA LEU A 674 16.26 -7.46 10.82
C LEU A 674 16.10 -7.43 12.35
N ALA A 675 15.00 -6.87 12.81
CA ALA A 675 14.58 -7.05 14.18
C ALA A 675 14.26 -8.54 14.41
N LYS A 676 14.89 -9.16 15.41
CA LYS A 676 14.62 -10.55 15.78
C LYS A 676 13.23 -10.61 16.41
N LYS A 677 12.33 -11.43 15.87
CA LYS A 677 11.12 -11.81 16.61
C LYS A 677 11.53 -12.56 17.89
N ILE A 678 11.04 -12.07 19.03
CA ILE A 678 11.24 -12.74 20.32
C ILE A 678 10.18 -13.84 20.42
N ASP A 679 10.63 -15.06 20.75
CA ASP A 679 9.69 -16.13 21.11
C ASP A 679 8.99 -15.76 22.44
N PRO A 680 7.66 -15.57 22.46
CA PRO A 680 6.94 -15.23 23.69
C PRO A 680 7.17 -16.21 24.83
N ASN A 681 7.38 -17.49 24.54
CA ASN A 681 7.62 -18.52 25.56
C ASN A 681 9.00 -18.43 26.19
N SER A 682 9.95 -17.71 25.56
CA SER A 682 11.31 -17.51 26.08
C SER A 682 11.44 -16.27 26.96
N VAL A 683 10.37 -15.47 27.13
CA VAL A 683 10.43 -14.19 27.84
C VAL A 683 10.09 -14.36 29.30
N GLY A 684 11.09 -14.18 30.19
CA GLY A 684 10.94 -14.13 31.61
C GLY A 684 10.87 -12.70 32.18
N LEU A 685 10.69 -12.60 33.48
CA LEU A 685 10.85 -11.33 34.22
C LEU A 685 12.33 -11.06 34.46
N PRO A 686 12.90 -9.92 34.04
CA PRO A 686 14.27 -9.56 34.38
C PRO A 686 14.47 -9.43 35.90
N LYS A 687 15.63 -9.83 36.41
CA LYS A 687 15.94 -9.68 37.84
C LYS A 687 16.74 -8.40 38.04
N PRO A 688 16.22 -7.39 38.76
CA PRO A 688 16.98 -6.20 39.13
C PRO A 688 18.19 -6.52 40.01
N ALA A 689 19.29 -5.81 39.83
CA ALA A 689 20.46 -5.89 40.71
C ALA A 689 20.35 -4.94 41.92
N VAL A 690 19.62 -3.84 41.72
CA VAL A 690 19.33 -2.82 42.75
C VAL A 690 17.83 -2.45 42.64
N ASP A 691 17.33 -1.81 43.72
CA ASP A 691 15.94 -1.31 43.69
C ASP A 691 15.90 0.17 43.26
N LEU A 692 14.72 0.69 42.98
CA LEU A 692 14.52 2.11 42.65
C LEU A 692 14.97 2.99 43.82
N VAL A 693 15.45 4.21 43.48
CA VAL A 693 15.87 5.19 44.47
C VAL A 693 14.85 6.34 44.48
N PRO A 694 14.31 6.73 45.67
CA PRO A 694 13.43 7.88 45.76
C PRO A 694 14.11 9.16 45.27
N GLY A 695 13.37 10.00 44.56
CA GLY A 695 13.90 11.27 44.07
C GLY A 695 13.12 11.80 42.88
N THR A 696 13.52 13.00 42.43
CA THR A 696 12.94 13.62 41.22
C THR A 696 14.06 13.82 40.22
N TYR A 697 13.85 13.27 39.02
CA TYR A 697 14.73 13.35 37.86
C TYR A 697 14.14 14.32 36.84
N LYS A 698 14.84 15.40 36.52
CA LYS A 698 14.36 16.39 35.55
C LYS A 698 15.12 16.29 34.24
N TYR A 699 14.39 16.27 33.13
CA TYR A 699 14.92 16.16 31.78
C TYR A 699 14.47 17.32 30.90
N LYS A 700 15.39 17.83 30.10
CA LYS A 700 15.06 18.64 28.93
C LYS A 700 14.87 17.70 27.76
N ALA A 701 13.73 17.80 27.11
CA ALA A 701 13.39 16.92 25.98
C ALA A 701 13.05 17.74 24.73
N THR A 702 13.24 17.14 23.56
CA THR A 702 12.87 17.71 22.28
C THR A 702 12.26 16.63 21.42
N ILE A 703 11.05 16.87 20.88
CA ILE A 703 10.48 16.05 19.82
C ILE A 703 10.74 16.74 18.50
N ALA A 704 11.44 16.06 17.57
CA ALA A 704 11.62 16.51 16.20
C ALA A 704 10.64 15.77 15.29
N ALA A 705 9.68 16.51 14.69
CA ALA A 705 8.64 15.98 13.81
C ALA A 705 8.36 16.93 12.66
N GLY A 706 8.36 16.44 11.42
CA GLY A 706 8.01 17.25 10.24
C GLY A 706 8.86 18.50 10.03
N GLY A 707 10.14 18.47 10.45
CA GLY A 707 11.06 19.61 10.38
C GLY A 707 10.89 20.65 11.51
N GLN A 708 9.98 20.42 12.45
CA GLN A 708 9.80 21.25 13.64
C GLN A 708 10.45 20.59 14.86
N GLN A 709 11.00 21.41 15.74
CA GLN A 709 11.49 20.99 17.05
C GLN A 709 10.54 21.49 18.13
N ILE A 710 9.95 20.59 18.88
CA ILE A 710 9.01 20.89 19.97
C ILE A 710 9.73 20.65 21.30
N PRO A 711 10.09 21.71 22.05
CA PRO A 711 10.75 21.56 23.34
C PRO A 711 9.74 21.12 24.41
N LEU A 712 10.20 20.22 25.31
CA LEU A 712 9.43 19.69 26.43
C LEU A 712 10.29 19.65 27.69
N THR A 713 9.64 19.66 28.85
CA THR A 713 10.25 19.28 30.13
C THR A 713 9.57 18.01 30.64
N ILE A 714 10.36 17.03 31.03
CA ILE A 714 9.86 15.79 31.63
C ILE A 714 10.46 15.69 33.04
N SER A 715 9.60 15.43 34.02
CA SER A 715 10.06 15.17 35.38
C SER A 715 9.49 13.83 35.86
N THR A 716 10.39 12.91 36.25
CA THR A 716 10.04 11.62 36.87
C THR A 716 10.24 11.72 38.35
N THR A 717 9.19 11.55 39.13
CA THR A 717 9.26 11.50 40.60
C THR A 717 9.01 10.07 41.08
N ILE A 718 9.92 9.54 41.89
CA ILE A 718 9.83 8.19 42.48
C ILE A 718 9.75 8.34 43.99
N GLN A 719 8.77 7.68 44.59
CA GLN A 719 8.53 7.69 46.04
C GLN A 719 8.12 6.28 46.52
N GLU A 720 8.40 5.99 47.80
CA GLU A 720 7.88 4.77 48.41
C GLU A 720 6.53 5.05 49.05
N GLU A 721 5.51 4.31 48.66
CA GLU A 721 4.15 4.42 49.18
C GLU A 721 3.53 3.04 49.40
N ASN A 722 3.01 2.79 50.59
CA ASN A 722 2.29 1.55 50.93
C ASN A 722 3.08 0.27 50.61
N GLY A 723 4.42 0.31 50.78
CA GLY A 723 5.30 -0.85 50.56
C GLY A 723 5.59 -1.15 49.08
N ALA A 724 5.23 -0.24 48.18
CA ALA A 724 5.53 -0.29 46.75
C ALA A 724 6.19 1.03 46.30
N TRP A 725 6.66 1.07 45.06
CA TRP A 725 7.14 2.29 44.43
C TRP A 725 5.99 2.98 43.71
N SER A 726 5.81 4.28 43.96
CA SER A 726 4.97 5.19 43.19
C SER A 726 5.89 5.99 42.25
N ALA A 727 5.71 5.87 40.96
CA ALA A 727 6.42 6.65 39.94
C ALA A 727 5.45 7.55 39.19
N VAL A 728 5.82 8.83 38.98
CA VAL A 728 5.01 9.80 38.25
C VAL A 728 5.89 10.53 37.24
N ASP A 729 5.56 10.41 35.96
CA ASP A 729 6.14 11.20 34.87
C ASP A 729 5.21 12.36 34.56
N LYS A 730 5.68 13.60 34.75
CA LYS A 730 4.99 14.82 34.35
C LYS A 730 5.68 15.39 33.12
N THR A 731 4.92 15.59 32.05
CA THR A 731 5.40 16.22 30.82
C THR A 731 4.77 17.61 30.69
N GLU A 732 5.58 18.63 30.42
CA GLU A 732 5.16 20.02 30.22
C GLU A 732 5.70 20.51 28.87
N GLY A 733 4.82 21.14 28.06
CA GLY A 733 5.23 21.68 26.75
C GLY A 733 4.10 22.45 26.04
N PRO A 734 4.33 22.87 24.80
CA PRO A 734 3.37 23.65 24.03
C PRO A 734 2.01 22.97 23.80
N MET A 735 1.96 21.63 23.94
CA MET A 735 0.72 20.84 23.80
C MET A 735 -0.02 20.63 25.13
N GLY A 736 0.38 21.34 26.21
CA GLY A 736 -0.21 21.23 27.55
C GLY A 736 0.56 20.26 28.46
N GLU A 737 -0.05 19.95 29.60
CA GLU A 737 0.51 19.04 30.61
C GLU A 737 -0.02 17.61 30.37
N GLY A 738 0.88 16.62 30.57
CA GLY A 738 0.57 15.20 30.57
C GLY A 738 1.10 14.52 31.82
N PHE A 739 0.38 13.50 32.29
CA PHE A 739 0.76 12.70 33.44
C PHE A 739 0.69 11.21 33.10
N ASP A 740 1.73 10.47 33.45
CA ASP A 740 1.73 9.01 33.50
C ASP A 740 2.14 8.61 34.92
N SER A 741 1.39 7.78 35.60
CA SER A 741 1.71 7.32 36.96
C SER A 741 1.68 5.81 37.03
N ALA A 742 2.54 5.23 37.87
CA ALA A 742 2.66 3.78 38.05
C ALA A 742 2.77 3.39 39.51
N VAL A 743 2.24 2.24 39.84
CA VAL A 743 2.57 1.49 41.06
C VAL A 743 3.44 0.30 40.65
N ILE A 744 4.64 0.25 41.20
CA ILE A 744 5.69 -0.74 40.85
C ILE A 744 6.04 -1.54 42.11
N GLU A 745 6.07 -2.85 42.01
CA GLU A 745 6.37 -3.75 43.10
C GLU A 745 7.86 -3.67 43.48
N LYS A 746 8.15 -3.56 44.78
CA LYS A 746 9.54 -3.52 45.28
C LYS A 746 10.28 -4.84 45.06
N GLY A 747 11.55 -4.74 44.72
CA GLY A 747 12.45 -5.88 44.49
C GLY A 747 12.27 -6.57 43.14
N THR A 748 11.03 -6.71 42.61
CA THR A 748 10.78 -7.31 41.30
C THR A 748 10.66 -6.29 40.19
N LEU A 749 10.30 -5.05 40.53
CA LEU A 749 9.98 -3.92 39.62
C LEU A 749 8.86 -4.23 38.63
N VAL A 750 7.96 -5.15 38.98
CA VAL A 750 6.76 -5.44 38.17
C VAL A 750 5.79 -4.27 38.27
N THR A 751 5.31 -3.81 37.13
CA THR A 751 4.29 -2.76 37.05
C THR A 751 2.94 -3.35 37.41
N ARG A 752 2.24 -2.79 38.45
CA ARG A 752 0.96 -3.30 38.95
C ARG A 752 -0.21 -2.38 38.59
N LYS A 753 0.04 -1.07 38.47
CA LYS A 753 -0.99 -0.09 38.06
C LYS A 753 -0.37 0.95 37.17
N ARG A 754 -1.18 1.50 36.27
CA ARG A 754 -0.84 2.66 35.45
C ARG A 754 -2.04 3.55 35.26
N GLU A 755 -1.84 4.87 35.41
CA GLU A 755 -2.84 5.88 35.06
C GLU A 755 -2.18 6.92 34.17
N VAL A 756 -2.76 7.14 32.98
CA VAL A 756 -2.30 8.16 32.01
C VAL A 756 -3.38 9.22 31.90
N LYS A 757 -2.98 10.51 31.93
CA LYS A 757 -3.86 11.65 31.68
C LYS A 757 -3.19 12.61 30.71
N GLN A 758 -3.85 12.87 29.59
CA GLN A 758 -3.37 13.83 28.60
C GLN A 758 -4.56 14.50 27.90
N GLY A 759 -4.80 15.77 28.24
CA GLY A 759 -5.97 16.49 27.73
C GLY A 759 -7.29 15.75 28.04
N PRO A 760 -8.12 15.43 27.02
CA PRO A 760 -9.41 14.76 27.24
C PRO A 760 -9.30 13.24 27.41
N VAL A 761 -8.08 12.68 27.34
CA VAL A 761 -7.84 11.24 27.43
C VAL A 761 -7.38 10.86 28.83
N SER A 762 -8.00 9.83 29.40
CA SER A 762 -7.57 9.16 30.64
C SER A 762 -7.61 7.65 30.44
N ILE A 763 -6.55 6.97 30.91
CA ILE A 763 -6.44 5.51 30.86
C ILE A 763 -6.08 5.05 32.28
N LYS A 764 -6.85 4.12 32.81
CA LYS A 764 -6.56 3.46 34.10
C LYS A 764 -6.42 1.98 33.90
N LEU A 765 -5.30 1.40 34.33
CA LEU A 765 -4.96 -0.01 34.17
C LEU A 765 -4.52 -0.64 35.47
N GLU A 766 -4.94 -1.85 35.69
CA GLU A 766 -4.43 -2.76 36.73
C GLU A 766 -3.87 -4.02 36.04
N PHE A 767 -2.69 -4.44 36.49
CA PHE A 767 -1.98 -5.57 35.90
C PHE A 767 -1.84 -6.71 36.91
N ALA A 768 -2.51 -7.80 36.66
CA ALA A 768 -2.15 -9.10 37.20
C ALA A 768 -1.06 -9.75 36.33
N ASP A 769 -0.43 -10.84 36.77
CA ASP A 769 0.65 -11.47 36.01
C ASP A 769 0.25 -11.91 34.59
N THR A 770 -1.02 -12.28 34.42
CA THR A 770 -1.55 -12.81 33.13
C THR A 770 -2.68 -11.98 32.55
N LYS A 771 -2.98 -10.81 33.11
CA LYS A 771 -4.12 -10.01 32.63
C LYS A 771 -3.96 -8.52 32.92
N ALA A 772 -4.26 -7.71 31.91
CA ALA A 772 -4.46 -6.26 32.05
C ALA A 772 -5.96 -5.96 32.05
N THR A 773 -6.45 -5.21 33.04
CA THR A 773 -7.84 -4.76 33.13
C THR A 773 -7.90 -3.26 33.42
N GLY A 774 -8.95 -2.60 32.97
CA GLY A 774 -9.06 -1.15 33.25
C GLY A 774 -10.10 -0.43 32.41
N THR A 775 -9.89 0.87 32.25
CA THR A 775 -10.82 1.77 31.54
C THR A 775 -10.04 2.75 30.69
N PHE A 776 -10.46 2.90 29.46
CA PHE A 776 -10.08 4.02 28.57
C PHE A 776 -11.23 5.02 28.56
N SER A 777 -10.94 6.27 28.89
CA SER A 777 -11.92 7.37 28.89
C SER A 777 -11.51 8.43 27.89
N MET A 778 -12.42 8.87 27.05
CA MET A 778 -12.23 9.99 26.12
C MET A 778 -13.47 10.89 26.17
N ASN A 779 -13.28 12.16 26.49
CA ASN A 779 -14.38 13.12 26.65
C ASN A 779 -15.50 12.64 27.64
N GLY A 780 -15.12 11.91 28.69
CA GLY A 780 -16.05 11.35 29.68
C GLY A 780 -16.81 10.10 29.26
N GLN A 781 -16.46 9.51 28.11
CA GLN A 781 -16.99 8.21 27.68
C GLN A 781 -16.01 7.09 28.02
N ASP A 782 -16.46 6.16 28.86
CA ASP A 782 -15.65 5.06 29.35
C ASP A 782 -15.80 3.80 28.49
N LYS A 783 -14.66 3.19 28.13
CA LYS A 783 -14.58 1.89 27.46
C LYS A 783 -13.76 0.94 28.34
N PRO A 784 -14.26 -0.25 28.67
CA PRO A 784 -13.51 -1.22 29.47
C PRO A 784 -12.34 -1.79 28.63
N ILE A 785 -11.20 -2.05 29.30
CA ILE A 785 -10.04 -2.74 28.78
C ILE A 785 -9.93 -4.09 29.49
N SER A 786 -9.73 -5.16 28.71
CA SER A 786 -9.43 -6.50 29.25
C SER A 786 -8.57 -7.24 28.23
N VAL A 787 -7.30 -7.49 28.57
CA VAL A 787 -6.29 -8.09 27.68
C VAL A 787 -5.54 -9.18 28.44
N ASP A 788 -5.43 -10.36 27.85
CA ASP A 788 -4.62 -11.44 28.39
C ASP A 788 -3.13 -11.16 28.12
N LEU A 789 -2.28 -11.40 29.12
CA LEU A 789 -0.84 -11.22 29.10
C LEU A 789 -0.13 -12.58 29.19
N GLY A 790 1.02 -12.69 28.54
CA GLY A 790 1.87 -13.88 28.63
C GLY A 790 2.72 -13.95 29.89
N GLY A 791 2.67 -12.95 30.76
CA GLY A 791 3.42 -12.86 32.02
C GLY A 791 3.49 -11.45 32.59
N PRO A 792 4.17 -11.27 33.74
CA PRO A 792 4.29 -9.97 34.40
C PRO A 792 5.03 -8.93 33.56
N LEU A 793 4.63 -7.66 33.70
CA LEU A 793 5.15 -6.54 32.93
C LEU A 793 6.31 -5.84 33.66
N PHE A 794 7.38 -5.52 32.92
CA PHE A 794 8.52 -4.79 33.41
C PHE A 794 8.70 -3.49 32.61
N ALA A 795 9.09 -2.40 33.27
CA ALA A 795 9.35 -1.07 32.68
C ALA A 795 8.20 -0.62 31.74
N SER A 796 6.93 -0.77 32.20
CA SER A 796 5.72 -0.63 31.36
C SER A 796 4.94 0.65 31.59
N ALA A 797 5.45 1.61 32.37
CA ALA A 797 4.75 2.85 32.75
C ALA A 797 5.76 3.93 33.21
N ALA A 798 5.28 4.94 33.89
CA ALA A 798 6.13 5.95 34.52
C ALA A 798 7.31 5.31 35.29
N GLY A 799 8.50 5.90 35.20
CA GLY A 799 9.72 5.34 35.81
C GLY A 799 10.32 4.16 35.03
N ALA A 800 9.90 3.91 33.80
CA ALA A 800 10.40 2.79 33.00
C ALA A 800 11.91 2.83 32.79
N VAL A 801 12.49 3.98 32.43
CA VAL A 801 13.94 4.12 32.22
C VAL A 801 14.74 3.97 33.51
N GLN A 802 14.16 4.37 34.66
CA GLN A 802 14.74 4.16 35.97
C GLN A 802 14.75 2.66 36.34
N SER A 803 13.65 1.95 36.03
CA SER A 803 13.57 0.50 36.23
C SER A 803 14.61 -0.27 35.38
N ILE A 804 14.86 0.18 34.15
CA ILE A 804 15.94 -0.36 33.31
C ILE A 804 17.32 -0.11 33.96
N GLY A 805 17.53 1.06 34.58
CA GLY A 805 18.76 1.37 35.30
C GLY A 805 19.04 0.41 36.46
N CYS A 806 18.01 -0.21 37.02
CA CYS A 806 18.15 -1.15 38.11
C CYS A 806 18.62 -2.56 37.69
N LEU A 807 18.71 -2.85 36.40
CA LEU A 807 19.17 -4.15 35.90
C LEU A 807 20.70 -4.33 36.10
N PRO A 808 21.20 -5.57 36.08
CA PRO A 808 22.63 -5.88 36.23
C PRO A 808 23.39 -5.55 34.94
N LEU A 809 23.42 -4.26 34.59
CA LEU A 809 23.99 -3.79 33.34
C LEU A 809 25.51 -4.02 33.32
N ALA A 810 26.02 -4.62 32.28
CA ALA A 810 27.40 -4.88 31.97
C ALA A 810 27.58 -4.90 30.45
N GLU A 811 28.78 -4.75 29.97
CA GLU A 811 29.08 -4.87 28.54
C GLU A 811 28.56 -6.22 27.97
N GLY A 812 27.78 -6.14 26.92
CA GLY A 812 27.17 -7.32 26.30
C GLY A 812 25.94 -7.93 27.05
N TYR A 813 25.52 -7.35 28.20
CA TYR A 813 24.30 -7.82 28.87
C TYR A 813 23.08 -7.73 27.97
N THR A 814 22.28 -8.81 27.97
CA THR A 814 21.03 -8.88 27.19
C THR A 814 19.91 -9.47 28.01
N THR A 815 18.69 -8.99 27.81
CA THR A 815 17.48 -9.57 28.40
C THR A 815 16.26 -9.23 27.55
N ASN A 816 15.23 -10.08 27.63
CA ASN A 816 13.93 -9.82 27.04
C ASN A 816 12.88 -9.68 28.15
N PHE A 817 11.88 -8.80 27.94
CA PHE A 817 10.81 -8.60 28.90
C PHE A 817 9.51 -8.18 28.25
N ARG A 818 8.42 -8.22 29.01
CA ARG A 818 7.09 -7.84 28.58
C ARG A 818 6.78 -6.41 28.99
N ASN A 819 6.22 -5.67 28.07
CA ASN A 819 5.73 -4.30 28.24
C ASN A 819 4.27 -4.24 27.76
N PHE A 820 3.56 -3.17 28.03
CA PHE A 820 2.17 -2.98 27.58
C PHE A 820 2.00 -1.59 26.93
N ASP A 821 1.50 -1.58 25.70
CA ASP A 821 1.15 -0.36 25.02
C ASP A 821 -0.33 -0.01 25.29
N PRO A 822 -0.62 1.05 26.05
CA PRO A 822 -1.99 1.42 26.40
C PRO A 822 -2.79 1.99 25.23
N GLN A 823 -2.11 2.51 24.18
CA GLN A 823 -2.79 3.05 22.99
C GLN A 823 -3.30 1.95 22.07
N SER A 824 -2.47 0.94 21.78
CA SER A 824 -2.85 -0.21 20.99
C SER A 824 -3.56 -1.30 21.81
N GLN A 825 -3.54 -1.19 23.16
CA GLN A 825 -4.05 -2.17 24.10
C GLN A 825 -3.46 -3.57 23.88
N LYS A 826 -2.14 -3.65 23.69
CA LYS A 826 -1.42 -4.90 23.42
C LYS A 826 -0.20 -5.07 24.30
N GLU A 827 0.07 -6.32 24.64
CA GLU A 827 1.38 -6.71 25.15
C GLU A 827 2.44 -6.48 24.07
N LYS A 828 3.59 -5.90 24.46
CA LYS A 828 4.80 -5.78 23.64
C LYS A 828 5.95 -6.56 24.26
N LEU A 829 6.63 -7.36 23.47
CA LEU A 829 7.89 -7.97 23.85
C LEU A 829 9.02 -7.01 23.52
N MET A 830 9.94 -6.81 24.46
CA MET A 830 11.06 -5.89 24.31
C MET A 830 12.39 -6.66 24.48
N ALA A 831 13.35 -6.36 23.61
CA ALA A 831 14.73 -6.82 23.72
C ALA A 831 15.63 -5.68 24.19
N LEU A 832 16.42 -5.93 25.22
CA LEU A 832 17.40 -5.00 25.74
C LEU A 832 18.81 -5.57 25.53
N LYS A 833 19.73 -4.72 25.06
CA LYS A 833 21.14 -5.04 24.91
C LYS A 833 22.01 -3.85 25.33
N VAL A 834 23.02 -4.09 26.16
CA VAL A 834 24.10 -3.14 26.42
C VAL A 834 25.09 -3.23 25.26
N LEU A 835 25.25 -2.12 24.53
CA LEU A 835 26.06 -2.05 23.33
C LEU A 835 27.53 -1.75 23.65
N ASP A 836 27.75 -0.76 24.57
CA ASP A 836 29.06 -0.19 24.84
C ASP A 836 29.05 0.52 26.19
N ILE A 837 30.26 0.92 26.64
CA ILE A 837 30.47 1.81 27.78
C ILE A 837 31.16 3.05 27.21
N GLU A 838 30.53 4.22 27.34
CA GLU A 838 31.08 5.48 26.84
C GLU A 838 30.85 6.63 27.82
N SER A 839 31.75 7.61 27.80
CA SER A 839 31.56 8.85 28.55
C SER A 839 30.68 9.81 27.76
N ILE A 840 29.60 10.32 28.39
CA ILE A 840 28.71 11.29 27.77
C ILE A 840 28.60 12.57 28.57
N ILE A 841 28.30 13.65 27.87
CA ILE A 841 28.06 14.97 28.47
C ILE A 841 26.56 15.26 28.32
N VAL A 842 25.91 15.54 29.46
CA VAL A 842 24.51 16.03 29.53
C VAL A 842 24.51 17.30 30.39
N PRO A 843 23.42 18.08 30.39
CA PRO A 843 23.35 19.30 31.21
C PRO A 843 23.64 19.08 32.69
N ALA A 844 23.35 17.90 33.24
CA ALA A 844 23.65 17.51 34.60
C ALA A 844 25.16 17.23 34.89
N GLY A 845 26.01 17.11 33.86
CA GLY A 845 27.44 16.85 33.98
C GLY A 845 28.00 15.84 32.99
N THR A 846 29.21 15.36 33.24
CA THR A 846 29.91 14.32 32.49
C THR A 846 29.88 12.99 33.27
N PHE A 847 29.50 11.92 32.62
CA PHE A 847 29.31 10.61 33.27
C PHE A 847 29.84 9.48 32.40
N ASP A 848 30.43 8.47 33.00
CA ASP A 848 30.64 7.17 32.37
C ASP A 848 29.31 6.40 32.41
N SER A 849 28.88 5.90 31.25
CA SER A 849 27.55 5.33 31.10
C SER A 849 27.56 4.02 30.31
N TYR A 850 26.57 3.17 30.62
CA TYR A 850 26.16 2.07 29.75
C TYR A 850 25.29 2.62 28.64
N LYS A 851 25.65 2.32 27.41
CA LYS A 851 24.81 2.58 26.23
C LYS A 851 23.90 1.38 26.01
N VAL A 852 22.62 1.54 26.30
CA VAL A 852 21.62 0.48 26.28
C VAL A 852 20.71 0.66 25.07
N GLU A 853 20.60 -0.36 24.25
CA GLU A 853 19.63 -0.42 23.14
C GLU A 853 18.40 -1.20 23.57
N LEU A 854 17.22 -0.64 23.30
CA LEU A 854 15.91 -1.25 23.52
C LEU A 854 15.18 -1.30 22.19
N THR A 855 14.78 -2.51 21.78
CA THR A 855 14.05 -2.75 20.51
C THR A 855 12.78 -3.53 20.75
N SER A 856 11.78 -3.33 19.89
CA SER A 856 10.56 -4.12 19.93
C SER A 856 10.81 -5.54 19.39
N GLY A 857 10.30 -6.55 20.08
CA GLY A 857 10.41 -7.95 19.69
C GLY A 857 9.36 -8.44 18.69
N ASP A 858 8.50 -7.55 18.22
CA ASP A 858 7.49 -7.82 17.19
C ASP A 858 8.03 -7.65 15.76
N GLY A 859 9.29 -7.19 15.63
CA GLY A 859 9.90 -6.88 14.34
C GLY A 859 9.61 -5.48 13.84
N SER A 860 8.98 -4.61 14.66
CA SER A 860 8.82 -3.18 14.35
C SER A 860 10.16 -2.44 14.45
N SER A 861 10.22 -1.25 13.83
CA SER A 861 11.41 -0.40 13.85
C SER A 861 11.52 0.48 15.11
N ASP A 862 10.69 0.23 16.13
CA ASP A 862 10.76 0.96 17.38
C ASP A 862 12.10 0.67 18.06
N LYS A 863 12.90 1.72 18.18
CA LYS A 863 14.23 1.65 18.77
C LYS A 863 14.45 2.80 19.73
N GLN A 864 14.98 2.49 20.90
CA GLN A 864 15.42 3.49 21.87
C GLN A 864 16.88 3.22 22.25
N THR A 865 17.66 4.27 22.42
CA THR A 865 18.99 4.21 22.99
C THR A 865 18.97 4.99 24.31
N ILE A 866 19.39 4.35 25.38
CA ILE A 866 19.36 4.89 26.75
C ILE A 866 20.77 4.86 27.30
N TRP A 867 21.24 5.99 27.82
CA TRP A 867 22.51 6.07 28.52
C TRP A 867 22.27 6.09 30.04
N ILE A 868 22.84 5.14 30.74
CA ILE A 868 22.65 4.94 32.19
C ILE A 868 23.99 5.06 32.88
N ALA A 869 24.09 5.96 33.87
CA ALA A 869 25.31 6.18 34.62
C ALA A 869 25.76 4.89 35.32
N LYS A 870 27.05 4.52 35.19
CA LYS A 870 27.63 3.29 35.78
C LYS A 870 27.57 3.26 37.29
N GLU A 871 27.86 4.37 37.97
CA GLU A 871 27.96 4.41 39.44
C GLU A 871 26.60 4.63 40.11
N SER A 872 25.75 5.52 39.52
CA SER A 872 24.52 5.96 40.15
C SER A 872 23.28 5.26 39.59
N HIS A 873 23.39 4.46 38.54
CA HIS A 873 22.31 3.82 37.82
C HIS A 873 21.21 4.80 37.28
N LYS A 874 21.52 6.10 37.24
CA LYS A 874 20.60 7.13 36.76
C LYS A 874 20.55 7.16 35.25
N PRO A 875 19.33 7.21 34.65
CA PRO A 875 19.19 7.50 33.22
C PRO A 875 19.65 8.93 32.92
N LEU A 876 20.61 9.06 32.00
CA LEU A 876 21.24 10.33 31.65
C LEU A 876 20.64 10.92 30.38
N LYS A 877 20.48 10.07 29.37
CA LYS A 877 19.98 10.45 28.05
C LYS A 877 19.13 9.34 27.46
N VAL A 878 18.11 9.73 26.66
CA VAL A 878 17.30 8.83 25.86
C VAL A 878 17.15 9.42 24.46
N ASP A 879 17.47 8.65 23.43
CA ASP A 879 17.16 8.92 22.05
C ASP A 879 16.20 7.83 21.56
N ALA A 880 15.00 8.23 21.11
CA ALA A 880 13.97 7.29 20.67
C ALA A 880 13.39 7.69 19.31
N VAL A 881 13.09 6.69 18.47
CA VAL A 881 12.28 6.86 17.27
C VAL A 881 10.84 6.51 17.61
N LEU A 882 9.94 7.47 17.43
CA LEU A 882 8.52 7.36 17.72
C LEU A 882 7.76 6.94 16.44
N ALA A 883 7.70 5.65 16.15
CA ALA A 883 7.00 5.15 14.97
C ALA A 883 5.51 5.52 14.98
N SER A 884 4.87 5.56 16.16
CA SER A 884 3.49 6.00 16.34
C SER A 884 3.23 7.47 16.01
N MET A 885 4.29 8.28 15.89
CA MET A 885 4.27 9.69 15.49
C MET A 885 4.93 9.91 14.12
N GLY A 886 4.85 8.94 13.22
CA GLY A 886 5.37 9.06 11.85
C GLY A 886 6.89 9.14 11.76
N GLY A 887 7.61 8.46 12.67
CA GLY A 887 9.07 8.48 12.70
C GLY A 887 9.68 9.72 13.34
N ALA A 888 8.90 10.51 14.10
CA ALA A 888 9.43 11.58 14.91
C ALA A 888 10.51 11.05 15.88
N THR A 889 11.51 11.86 16.19
CA THR A 889 12.53 11.50 17.17
C THR A 889 12.32 12.25 18.48
N LEU A 890 12.52 11.56 19.60
CA LEU A 890 12.56 12.15 20.94
C LEU A 890 14.02 12.08 21.43
N THR A 891 14.57 13.22 21.81
CA THR A 891 15.82 13.28 22.59
C THR A 891 15.49 13.84 23.98
N MET A 892 15.97 13.18 25.03
CA MET A 892 15.75 13.56 26.41
C MET A 892 17.10 13.54 27.15
N GLU A 893 17.47 14.61 27.86
CA GLU A 893 18.76 14.74 28.55
C GLU A 893 18.53 15.18 30.00
N LEU A 894 19.23 14.53 30.96
CA LEU A 894 19.14 14.84 32.37
C LEU A 894 19.70 16.24 32.67
N VAL A 895 18.90 17.03 33.40
CA VAL A 895 19.27 18.39 33.83
C VAL A 895 19.60 18.41 35.30
N GLN A 896 18.86 17.59 36.09
CA GLN A 896 19.03 17.55 37.56
C GLN A 896 18.66 16.17 38.11
#